data_8eb7a4facb00d60e82bca77de9821a3a
#
_entry.id   8eb7a4facb00d60e82bca77de9821a3a
#
_cell.length_a   1.000
_cell.length_b   1.000
_cell.length_c   1.000
_cell.angle_alpha   90.00
_cell.angle_beta   90.00
_cell.angle_gamma   90.00
#
_symmetry.space_group_name_H-M   'P 1'
#
loop_
_entity.id
_entity.type
_entity.pdbx_description
1 polymer ?
#
loop_
_entity_poly.entity_id
_entity_poly.type
_entity_poly.pdbx_seq_one_letter_code
_entity_poly.pdbx_strand_id
1 'polypeptide(L)'
;MTDHITTLEDKITYLENNAYYGDDLGVTYSPTHTRFKVWSPLAEKVAVNLYQTGDTHDDSLLDSYPLTLENNIWTITLDGNFENLFYTYTIDINGESNETIDIYAKAAGINGNRAAIIDFSKTNPTHWEQDTHVTQENLTDAFIWEVHVADFSSHENSGISAENRGKYLAFTEEGTTYNNEQESPTGIDYLTHLGVNYVHLLPAFDFENDEAGSDYNWGYDPKNYNVPEGRYSSDPSDPIARINEFKQMVQSLHKKNIGVVLDVVYNHTLETELSSFNLTVPDYYYRQTASGEFADGSACGNETASDRAMMRKYMIDSVLYWAKEYHLDGFRFDLMGLHDVETMNAIRTALNENGLEHVILYGEPWDAGSNEIKEPNIPANKSNSAHLMEGIAIFNDDFRDSMKGHVFEETAGAFLQGKSGTTVQNTEVMASICANTIGADHSEYGLADKTWAKNPTQVITYHSAHDNLTLYDKLVASLYETPHYRRNDWLIELNKLAAAALFTSQGGLFMQAGEEFARTKHGDENSFISPIEVNQLDWELTVKNRDLVDYYRGLWQLRKQYAPLRDATPETAKAISFSKDTADNLIAYTIPNLSAEGNDWRWMAVVLNSTNEAREVALESQSELPQTWTVVANKETVSSDGLGTIEGIVITVEPHSAVILVD
;
A
#
# COMPACT_ATOMS: atom_id res chain seq x y z
N MET A 1 6.05 29.45 -33.34
CA MET A 1 5.50 30.02 -32.08
C MET A 1 6.42 29.80 -30.87
N THR A 2 7.51 29.13 -31.03
CA THR A 2 8.45 28.73 -29.94
C THR A 2 9.75 29.57 -29.91
N ASP A 3 9.86 30.66 -30.68
CA ASP A 3 11.08 31.48 -30.79
C ASP A 3 11.53 32.17 -29.48
N HIS A 4 10.78 32.05 -28.40
CA HIS A 4 11.08 32.62 -27.08
C HIS A 4 11.43 31.59 -25.99
N ILE A 5 11.41 30.28 -26.32
CA ILE A 5 11.76 29.22 -25.39
C ILE A 5 13.27 28.99 -25.49
N THR A 6 14.04 29.60 -24.60
CA THR A 6 15.50 29.55 -24.61
C THR A 6 16.10 28.78 -23.44
N THR A 7 15.33 28.61 -22.36
CA THR A 7 15.73 27.91 -21.16
C THR A 7 14.71 26.83 -20.78
N LEU A 8 15.08 25.90 -19.89
CA LEU A 8 14.15 24.95 -19.32
C LEU A 8 13.00 25.64 -18.56
N GLU A 9 13.29 26.70 -17.83
CA GLU A 9 12.28 27.50 -17.10
C GLU A 9 11.26 28.13 -18.05
N ASP A 10 11.73 28.73 -19.19
CA ASP A 10 10.84 29.24 -20.21
C ASP A 10 9.94 28.15 -20.80
N LYS A 11 10.52 26.95 -21.02
CA LYS A 11 9.81 25.77 -21.51
C LYS A 11 8.70 25.34 -20.55
N ILE A 12 9.03 25.14 -19.27
CA ILE A 12 8.06 24.76 -18.26
C ILE A 12 6.98 25.84 -18.13
N THR A 13 7.34 27.12 -18.07
CA THR A 13 6.37 28.24 -18.01
C THR A 13 5.43 28.23 -19.21
N TYR A 14 5.94 27.98 -20.39
CA TYR A 14 5.12 27.88 -21.62
C TYR A 14 4.12 26.70 -21.48
N LEU A 15 4.58 25.53 -21.05
CA LEU A 15 3.78 24.33 -20.93
C LEU A 15 2.70 24.47 -19.83
N GLU A 16 3.03 25.07 -18.69
CA GLU A 16 2.06 25.38 -17.62
C GLU A 16 0.95 26.34 -18.11
N ASN A 17 1.30 27.37 -18.87
CA ASN A 17 0.33 28.30 -19.45
C ASN A 17 -0.53 27.68 -20.57
N ASN A 18 -0.17 26.50 -21.06
CA ASN A 18 -0.87 25.75 -22.10
C ASN A 18 -1.40 24.40 -21.58
N ALA A 19 -1.52 24.23 -20.24
CA ALA A 19 -2.08 23.05 -19.61
C ALA A 19 -3.54 22.83 -20.04
N TYR A 20 -3.94 21.56 -20.11
CA TYR A 20 -5.28 21.15 -20.51
C TYR A 20 -6.05 20.57 -19.33
N TYR A 21 -7.25 21.08 -19.08
CA TYR A 21 -8.07 20.68 -17.94
C TYR A 21 -9.34 19.89 -18.31
N GLY A 22 -9.48 19.49 -19.59
CA GLY A 22 -10.56 18.58 -20.01
C GLY A 22 -10.34 17.16 -19.50
N ASP A 23 -11.40 16.36 -19.47
CA ASP A 23 -11.44 14.99 -18.96
C ASP A 23 -11.38 13.91 -20.05
N ASP A 24 -11.00 14.28 -21.27
CA ASP A 24 -11.14 13.47 -22.47
C ASP A 24 -9.83 13.24 -23.24
N LEU A 25 -8.68 13.29 -22.57
CA LEU A 25 -7.40 12.85 -23.14
C LEU A 25 -7.38 11.33 -23.33
N GLY A 26 -6.61 10.89 -24.32
CA GLY A 26 -6.54 9.48 -24.71
C GLY A 26 -7.54 9.13 -25.80
N VAL A 27 -7.91 7.86 -25.88
CA VAL A 27 -8.87 7.32 -26.87
C VAL A 27 -10.29 7.29 -26.31
N THR A 28 -11.25 7.75 -27.11
CA THR A 28 -12.69 7.56 -26.85
C THR A 28 -13.28 6.75 -28.01
N TYR A 29 -13.74 5.54 -27.70
CA TYR A 29 -14.29 4.61 -28.68
C TYR A 29 -15.83 4.63 -28.70
N SER A 30 -16.39 4.49 -29.90
CA SER A 30 -17.76 4.06 -30.14
C SER A 30 -17.80 3.17 -31.38
N PRO A 31 -18.89 2.36 -31.62
CA PRO A 31 -18.97 1.52 -32.82
C PRO A 31 -19.01 2.27 -34.14
N THR A 32 -19.21 3.59 -34.12
CA THR A 32 -19.34 4.41 -35.34
C THR A 32 -18.18 5.38 -35.53
N HIS A 33 -17.44 5.68 -34.50
CA HIS A 33 -16.29 6.59 -34.58
C HIS A 33 -15.34 6.38 -33.39
N THR A 34 -14.08 6.66 -33.61
CA THR A 34 -13.05 6.67 -32.54
C THR A 34 -12.33 8.01 -32.56
N ARG A 35 -12.24 8.66 -31.39
CA ARG A 35 -11.55 9.93 -31.21
C ARG A 35 -10.27 9.74 -30.42
N PHE A 36 -9.20 10.36 -30.90
CA PHE A 36 -7.89 10.41 -30.25
C PHE A 36 -7.56 11.84 -29.84
N LYS A 37 -7.06 12.01 -28.63
CA LYS A 37 -6.61 13.30 -28.08
C LYS A 37 -5.32 13.14 -27.32
N VAL A 38 -4.33 13.95 -27.66
CA VAL A 38 -3.04 13.99 -26.96
C VAL A 38 -2.59 15.42 -26.71
N TRP A 39 -2.10 15.67 -25.50
CA TRP A 39 -1.51 16.95 -25.12
C TRP A 39 0.00 16.91 -25.39
N SER A 40 0.44 17.62 -26.41
CA SER A 40 1.84 17.76 -26.77
C SER A 40 2.04 19.15 -27.43
N PRO A 41 2.05 20.24 -26.63
CA PRO A 41 2.06 21.60 -27.16
C PRO A 41 3.34 21.98 -27.90
N LEU A 42 4.42 21.24 -27.73
CA LEU A 42 5.70 21.46 -28.43
C LEU A 42 5.80 20.69 -29.73
N ALA A 43 4.87 19.79 -30.03
CA ALA A 43 4.89 19.00 -31.23
C ALA A 43 4.64 19.85 -32.48
N GLU A 44 5.40 19.59 -33.55
CA GLU A 44 5.24 20.17 -34.88
C GLU A 44 4.21 19.38 -35.68
N LYS A 45 4.15 18.06 -35.45
CA LYS A 45 3.19 17.13 -36.04
C LYS A 45 2.92 15.99 -35.05
N VAL A 46 1.70 15.49 -35.13
CA VAL A 46 1.31 14.26 -34.44
C VAL A 46 0.48 13.40 -35.39
N ALA A 47 0.75 12.10 -35.43
CA ALA A 47 -0.05 11.13 -36.17
C ALA A 47 -0.41 9.95 -35.23
N VAL A 48 -1.60 9.37 -35.41
CA VAL A 48 -1.98 8.10 -34.80
C VAL A 48 -1.72 6.97 -35.79
N ASN A 49 -0.97 5.97 -35.36
CA ASN A 49 -0.69 4.75 -36.13
C ASN A 49 -1.62 3.63 -35.65
N LEU A 50 -2.34 2.99 -36.57
CA LEU A 50 -3.21 1.87 -36.25
C LEU A 50 -2.57 0.54 -36.63
N TYR A 51 -2.64 -0.43 -35.75
CA TYR A 51 -2.07 -1.77 -35.91
C TYR A 51 -3.13 -2.85 -35.76
N GLN A 52 -2.91 -3.97 -36.46
CA GLN A 52 -3.78 -5.15 -36.35
C GLN A 52 -3.53 -5.93 -35.04
N THR A 53 -2.30 -5.94 -34.53
CA THR A 53 -1.90 -6.71 -33.35
C THR A 53 -1.22 -5.79 -32.30
N GLY A 54 -1.31 -6.23 -31.02
CA GLY A 54 -0.64 -5.53 -29.90
C GLY A 54 0.83 -5.90 -29.73
N ASP A 55 1.31 -6.92 -30.43
CA ASP A 55 2.70 -7.36 -30.38
C ASP A 55 3.56 -6.50 -31.32
N THR A 56 4.61 -5.87 -30.79
CA THR A 56 5.55 -5.06 -31.58
C THR A 56 6.48 -5.87 -32.48
N HIS A 57 6.60 -7.19 -32.26
CA HIS A 57 7.34 -8.07 -33.16
C HIS A 57 6.60 -8.31 -34.49
N ASP A 58 5.30 -8.02 -34.53
CA ASP A 58 4.48 -8.12 -35.72
C ASP A 58 4.50 -6.81 -36.50
N ASP A 59 4.94 -6.86 -37.77
CA ASP A 59 4.79 -5.74 -38.71
C ASP A 59 3.31 -5.69 -39.19
N SER A 60 2.46 -5.10 -38.35
CA SER A 60 1.01 -5.12 -38.52
C SER A 60 0.39 -3.72 -38.68
N LEU A 61 1.21 -2.71 -39.07
CA LEU A 61 0.73 -1.36 -39.34
C LEU A 61 -0.34 -1.39 -40.47
N LEU A 62 -1.51 -0.86 -40.16
CA LEU A 62 -2.63 -0.75 -41.10
C LEU A 62 -2.63 0.62 -41.81
N ASP A 63 -2.52 1.70 -41.05
CA ASP A 63 -2.57 3.05 -41.55
C ASP A 63 -2.04 4.04 -40.50
N SER A 64 -1.75 5.28 -40.96
CA SER A 64 -1.32 6.37 -40.09
C SER A 64 -2.10 7.63 -40.45
N TYR A 65 -2.70 8.28 -39.45
CA TYR A 65 -3.59 9.43 -39.63
C TYR A 65 -3.01 10.67 -38.91
N PRO A 66 -2.76 11.78 -39.63
CA PRO A 66 -2.30 13.01 -39.02
C PRO A 66 -3.40 13.64 -38.16
N LEU A 67 -3.05 14.07 -36.94
CA LEU A 67 -3.92 14.81 -36.04
C LEU A 67 -3.88 16.32 -36.36
N THR A 68 -4.93 17.02 -35.96
CA THR A 68 -5.03 18.49 -36.08
C THR A 68 -4.85 19.11 -34.70
N LEU A 69 -4.08 20.20 -34.64
CA LEU A 69 -3.89 20.97 -33.41
C LEU A 69 -5.07 21.93 -33.21
N GLU A 70 -5.81 21.72 -32.11
CA GLU A 70 -6.95 22.53 -31.67
C GLU A 70 -6.79 22.91 -30.21
N ASN A 71 -6.67 24.21 -29.87
CA ASN A 71 -6.54 24.69 -28.50
C ASN A 71 -5.43 23.96 -27.69
N ASN A 72 -4.25 23.80 -28.28
CA ASN A 72 -3.08 23.12 -27.71
C ASN A 72 -3.24 21.59 -27.52
N ILE A 73 -4.28 21.00 -28.09
CA ILE A 73 -4.52 19.55 -28.11
C ILE A 73 -4.46 19.06 -29.55
N TRP A 74 -3.73 17.99 -29.77
CA TRP A 74 -3.76 17.25 -31.02
C TRP A 74 -4.93 16.29 -31.01
N THR A 75 -5.80 16.36 -32.02
CA THR A 75 -7.03 15.54 -32.06
C THR A 75 -7.36 15.07 -33.46
N ILE A 76 -8.00 13.90 -33.54
CA ILE A 76 -8.66 13.39 -34.74
C ILE A 76 -9.86 12.53 -34.33
N THR A 77 -10.90 12.56 -35.16
CA THR A 77 -12.01 11.58 -35.07
C THR A 77 -12.03 10.79 -36.36
N LEU A 78 -11.93 9.48 -36.27
CA LEU A 78 -12.01 8.55 -37.40
C LEU A 78 -13.40 7.93 -37.43
N ASP A 79 -14.09 8.00 -38.57
CA ASP A 79 -15.38 7.34 -38.77
C ASP A 79 -15.20 5.85 -39.07
N GLY A 80 -15.96 5.02 -38.38
CA GLY A 80 -15.91 3.56 -38.51
C GLY A 80 -15.76 2.85 -37.19
N ASN A 81 -15.74 1.52 -37.23
CA ASN A 81 -15.49 0.67 -36.08
C ASN A 81 -14.03 0.24 -36.06
N PHE A 82 -13.28 0.71 -35.05
CA PHE A 82 -11.87 0.38 -34.83
C PHE A 82 -11.66 -0.51 -33.60
N GLU A 83 -12.70 -1.11 -33.07
CA GLU A 83 -12.61 -2.04 -31.93
C GLU A 83 -11.62 -3.17 -32.22
N ASN A 84 -10.84 -3.53 -31.20
CA ASN A 84 -9.81 -4.57 -31.24
C ASN A 84 -8.60 -4.25 -32.15
N LEU A 85 -8.43 -2.99 -32.55
CA LEU A 85 -7.18 -2.51 -33.11
C LEU A 85 -6.30 -1.92 -32.00
N PHE A 86 -5.03 -1.79 -32.33
CA PHE A 86 -4.03 -1.21 -31.46
C PHE A 86 -3.49 0.07 -32.07
N TYR A 87 -2.93 0.95 -31.23
CA TYR A 87 -2.42 2.23 -31.71
C TYR A 87 -1.22 2.73 -30.91
N THR A 88 -0.44 3.59 -31.57
CA THR A 88 0.60 4.44 -31.00
C THR A 88 0.46 5.85 -31.57
N TYR A 89 1.22 6.79 -31.04
CA TYR A 89 1.43 8.11 -31.64
C TYR A 89 2.83 8.21 -32.20
N THR A 90 2.95 8.80 -33.40
CA THR A 90 4.21 9.40 -33.90
C THR A 90 4.17 10.88 -33.61
N ILE A 91 5.17 11.39 -32.90
CA ILE A 91 5.26 12.79 -32.46
C ILE A 91 6.56 13.39 -32.97
N ASP A 92 6.45 14.45 -33.76
CA ASP A 92 7.59 15.20 -34.30
C ASP A 92 7.84 16.44 -33.43
N ILE A 93 9.01 16.52 -32.82
CA ILE A 93 9.43 17.64 -31.97
C ILE A 93 10.88 18.00 -32.31
N ASN A 94 11.16 19.27 -32.61
CA ASN A 94 12.52 19.77 -32.92
C ASN A 94 13.24 19.02 -34.06
N GLY A 95 12.47 18.50 -35.00
CA GLY A 95 13.00 17.74 -36.14
C GLY A 95 13.31 16.25 -35.82
N GLU A 96 13.04 15.79 -34.64
CA GLU A 96 13.08 14.38 -34.26
C GLU A 96 11.67 13.80 -34.31
N SER A 97 11.54 12.54 -34.78
CA SER A 97 10.28 11.83 -34.90
C SER A 97 10.32 10.57 -34.01
N ASN A 98 9.47 10.52 -33.02
CA ASN A 98 9.42 9.41 -32.05
C ASN A 98 8.05 8.74 -32.06
N GLU A 99 8.05 7.42 -32.01
CA GLU A 99 6.83 6.63 -31.81
C GLU A 99 6.71 6.24 -30.33
N THR A 100 5.52 6.43 -29.76
CA THR A 100 5.25 6.15 -28.34
C THR A 100 3.83 5.67 -28.13
N ILE A 101 3.63 4.90 -27.06
CA ILE A 101 2.28 4.60 -26.56
C ILE A 101 1.63 5.86 -25.98
N ASP A 102 0.30 5.89 -25.96
CA ASP A 102 -0.49 6.92 -25.32
C ASP A 102 -0.32 6.88 -23.78
N ILE A 103 0.09 7.97 -23.16
CA ILE A 103 0.21 8.06 -21.70
C ILE A 103 -1.13 7.87 -20.98
N TYR A 104 -2.26 8.14 -21.66
CA TYR A 104 -3.62 7.90 -21.17
C TYR A 104 -4.19 6.55 -21.60
N ALA A 105 -3.37 5.62 -22.11
CA ALA A 105 -3.82 4.26 -22.43
C ALA A 105 -4.46 3.59 -21.22
N LYS A 106 -5.64 3.00 -21.41
CA LYS A 106 -6.40 2.23 -20.40
C LYS A 106 -6.45 0.75 -20.73
N ALA A 107 -5.99 0.36 -21.89
CA ALA A 107 -5.84 -0.99 -22.37
C ALA A 107 -4.63 -1.07 -23.28
N ALA A 108 -3.92 -2.18 -23.24
CA ALA A 108 -2.71 -2.39 -24.05
C ALA A 108 -2.62 -3.82 -24.54
N GLY A 109 -1.86 -4.01 -25.61
CA GLY A 109 -1.43 -5.33 -26.06
C GLY A 109 -0.34 -5.91 -25.16
N ILE A 110 0.12 -7.11 -25.51
CA ILE A 110 1.18 -7.81 -24.78
C ILE A 110 2.42 -6.91 -24.60
N ASN A 111 3.01 -6.97 -23.42
CA ASN A 111 4.17 -6.17 -22.99
C ASN A 111 3.94 -4.63 -23.01
N GLY A 112 2.70 -4.15 -23.09
CA GLY A 112 2.35 -2.75 -22.89
C GLY A 112 2.93 -1.76 -23.90
N ASN A 113 3.29 -2.15 -25.13
CA ASN A 113 3.95 -1.26 -26.10
C ASN A 113 2.99 -0.60 -27.09
N ARG A 114 1.79 -1.13 -27.28
CA ARG A 114 0.72 -0.55 -28.09
C ARG A 114 -0.56 -0.46 -27.29
N ALA A 115 -1.18 0.71 -27.26
CA ALA A 115 -2.49 0.87 -26.63
C ALA A 115 -3.58 0.15 -27.44
N ALA A 116 -4.62 -0.31 -26.78
CA ALA A 116 -5.73 -1.00 -27.42
C ALA A 116 -7.00 -0.15 -27.49
N ILE A 117 -7.76 -0.28 -28.57
CA ILE A 117 -9.07 0.33 -28.75
C ILE A 117 -10.10 -0.72 -28.40
N ILE A 118 -10.77 -0.58 -27.27
CA ILE A 118 -11.73 -1.55 -26.77
C ILE A 118 -13.06 -0.91 -26.36
N ASP A 119 -14.12 -1.73 -26.36
CA ASP A 119 -15.39 -1.40 -25.71
C ASP A 119 -15.31 -1.80 -24.22
N PHE A 120 -15.16 -0.83 -23.33
CA PHE A 120 -15.04 -1.07 -21.88
C PHE A 120 -16.27 -1.79 -21.30
N SER A 121 -17.45 -1.68 -21.91
CA SER A 121 -18.63 -2.41 -21.44
C SER A 121 -18.46 -3.93 -21.51
N LYS A 122 -17.56 -4.42 -22.38
CA LYS A 122 -17.23 -5.84 -22.54
C LYS A 122 -16.22 -6.36 -21.52
N THR A 123 -15.61 -5.47 -20.73
CA THR A 123 -14.62 -5.83 -19.71
C THR A 123 -15.25 -6.16 -18.36
N ASN A 124 -16.56 -5.91 -18.18
CA ASN A 124 -17.23 -6.10 -16.91
C ASN A 124 -17.57 -7.58 -16.69
N PRO A 125 -17.22 -8.15 -15.53
CA PRO A 125 -17.71 -9.48 -15.16
C PRO A 125 -19.21 -9.47 -14.91
N THR A 126 -19.81 -10.66 -14.85
CA THR A 126 -21.24 -10.82 -14.59
C THR A 126 -21.63 -10.15 -13.25
N HIS A 127 -22.68 -9.33 -13.29
CA HIS A 127 -23.20 -8.56 -12.13
C HIS A 127 -22.24 -7.47 -11.61
N TRP A 128 -21.32 -6.97 -12.43
CA TRP A 128 -20.42 -5.89 -12.06
C TRP A 128 -21.16 -4.62 -11.63
N GLU A 129 -22.31 -4.34 -12.25
CA GLU A 129 -23.19 -3.22 -11.92
C GLU A 129 -23.81 -3.30 -10.50
N GLN A 130 -23.70 -4.46 -9.84
CA GLN A 130 -24.16 -4.68 -8.46
C GLN A 130 -23.01 -4.64 -7.46
N ASP A 131 -21.78 -4.61 -7.95
CA ASP A 131 -20.61 -4.50 -7.10
C ASP A 131 -20.53 -3.10 -6.50
N THR A 132 -20.13 -3.01 -5.25
CA THR A 132 -20.03 -1.76 -4.50
C THR A 132 -18.76 -1.75 -3.66
N HIS A 133 -18.22 -0.56 -3.46
CA HIS A 133 -17.08 -0.36 -2.57
C HIS A 133 -17.32 -0.94 -1.18
N VAL A 134 -16.25 -1.48 -0.59
CA VAL A 134 -16.21 -1.85 0.82
C VAL A 134 -15.89 -0.59 1.62
N THR A 135 -16.75 -0.23 2.55
CA THR A 135 -16.59 0.97 3.35
C THR A 135 -16.35 0.64 4.80
N GLN A 136 -15.40 1.31 5.43
CA GLN A 136 -15.21 1.36 6.87
C GLN A 136 -15.58 2.76 7.36
N GLU A 137 -15.94 2.90 8.63
CA GLU A 137 -16.28 4.21 9.19
C GLU A 137 -15.05 5.12 9.22
N ASN A 138 -13.90 4.55 9.62
CA ASN A 138 -12.62 5.25 9.73
C ASN A 138 -11.45 4.36 9.31
N LEU A 139 -10.32 4.96 9.01
CA LEU A 139 -9.07 4.23 8.75
C LEU A 139 -8.64 3.38 9.96
N THR A 140 -8.96 3.80 11.18
CA THR A 140 -8.66 3.04 12.41
C THR A 140 -9.42 1.71 12.51
N ASP A 141 -10.46 1.50 11.69
CA ASP A 141 -11.16 0.23 11.51
C ASP A 141 -10.47 -0.69 10.48
N ALA A 142 -9.44 -0.21 9.79
CA ALA A 142 -8.75 -0.99 8.79
C ALA A 142 -7.79 -2.02 9.41
N PHE A 143 -7.84 -3.22 8.86
CA PHE A 143 -6.84 -4.27 9.02
C PHE A 143 -6.38 -4.67 7.63
N ILE A 144 -5.25 -4.10 7.22
CA ILE A 144 -4.71 -4.18 5.86
C ILE A 144 -3.68 -5.31 5.78
N TRP A 145 -3.81 -6.16 4.78
CA TRP A 145 -2.92 -7.28 4.51
C TRP A 145 -2.27 -7.08 3.14
N GLU A 146 -0.96 -6.83 3.11
CA GLU A 146 -0.19 -6.55 1.91
C GLU A 146 0.26 -7.84 1.23
N VAL A 147 -0.02 -7.99 -0.05
CA VAL A 147 0.36 -9.17 -0.81
C VAL A 147 0.67 -8.86 -2.28
N HIS A 148 1.63 -9.56 -2.85
CA HIS A 148 1.87 -9.60 -4.29
C HIS A 148 0.93 -10.61 -4.96
N VAL A 149 0.40 -10.30 -6.13
CA VAL A 149 -0.59 -11.16 -6.83
C VAL A 149 -0.06 -12.59 -7.04
N ALA A 150 1.20 -12.72 -7.47
CA ALA A 150 1.76 -14.06 -7.68
C ALA A 150 2.07 -14.78 -6.36
N ASP A 151 2.57 -14.07 -5.34
CA ASP A 151 2.92 -14.68 -4.03
C ASP A 151 1.73 -15.39 -3.40
N PHE A 152 0.54 -14.80 -3.57
CA PHE A 152 -0.71 -15.27 -2.96
C PHE A 152 -0.99 -16.75 -3.21
N SER A 153 -0.70 -17.26 -4.42
CA SER A 153 -1.18 -18.57 -4.84
C SER A 153 -0.17 -19.46 -5.55
N SER A 154 1.06 -18.99 -5.82
CA SER A 154 2.03 -19.76 -6.62
C SER A 154 2.49 -21.05 -5.96
N HIS A 155 2.43 -21.16 -4.64
CA HIS A 155 2.79 -22.38 -3.92
C HIS A 155 1.87 -23.55 -4.35
N GLU A 156 2.46 -24.71 -4.66
CA GLU A 156 1.72 -25.86 -5.20
C GLU A 156 0.62 -26.39 -4.26
N ASN A 157 0.80 -26.20 -2.94
CA ASN A 157 -0.14 -26.64 -1.91
C ASN A 157 -1.14 -25.53 -1.50
N SER A 158 -1.25 -24.46 -2.30
CA SER A 158 -2.24 -23.39 -2.05
C SER A 158 -3.70 -23.86 -2.19
N GLY A 159 -3.93 -25.02 -2.80
CA GLY A 159 -5.27 -25.49 -3.14
C GLY A 159 -5.88 -24.83 -4.37
N ILE A 160 -5.25 -23.79 -4.90
CA ILE A 160 -5.66 -23.08 -6.11
C ILE A 160 -5.35 -23.93 -7.34
N SER A 161 -6.27 -23.91 -8.33
CA SER A 161 -6.09 -24.62 -9.59
C SER A 161 -4.81 -24.17 -10.32
N ALA A 162 -4.13 -25.09 -10.99
CA ALA A 162 -2.82 -24.82 -11.58
C ALA A 162 -2.84 -23.69 -12.62
N GLU A 163 -3.95 -23.55 -13.36
CA GLU A 163 -4.15 -22.50 -14.36
C GLU A 163 -4.30 -21.10 -13.75
N ASN A 164 -4.75 -20.98 -12.50
CA ASN A 164 -5.00 -19.70 -11.82
C ASN A 164 -3.89 -19.32 -10.83
N ARG A 165 -2.92 -20.20 -10.56
CA ARG A 165 -1.82 -19.88 -9.67
C ARG A 165 -1.01 -18.70 -10.16
N GLY A 166 -0.74 -17.74 -9.24
CA GLY A 166 0.01 -16.52 -9.55
C GLY A 166 -0.77 -15.48 -10.37
N LYS A 167 -2.09 -15.63 -10.52
CA LYS A 167 -2.94 -14.81 -11.37
C LYS A 167 -4.10 -14.15 -10.61
N TYR A 168 -4.74 -13.14 -11.22
CA TYR A 168 -5.92 -12.48 -10.66
C TYR A 168 -7.03 -13.48 -10.29
N LEU A 169 -7.27 -14.48 -11.13
CA LEU A 169 -8.33 -15.46 -10.92
C LEU A 169 -8.10 -16.37 -9.69
N ALA A 170 -6.89 -16.42 -9.14
CA ALA A 170 -6.63 -17.12 -7.89
C ALA A 170 -7.47 -16.58 -6.71
N PHE A 171 -7.77 -15.28 -6.72
CA PHE A 171 -8.60 -14.65 -5.70
C PHE A 171 -10.10 -14.93 -5.85
N THR A 172 -10.50 -15.63 -6.92
CA THR A 172 -11.90 -15.99 -7.17
C THR A 172 -12.26 -17.42 -6.73
N GLU A 173 -11.25 -18.23 -6.41
CA GLU A 173 -11.45 -19.62 -6.01
C GLU A 173 -11.78 -19.73 -4.52
N GLU A 174 -12.96 -20.27 -4.24
CA GLU A 174 -13.45 -20.52 -2.88
C GLU A 174 -13.32 -21.99 -2.49
N GLY A 175 -13.32 -22.29 -1.18
CA GLY A 175 -13.23 -23.64 -0.65
C GLY A 175 -11.84 -24.26 -0.76
N THR A 176 -10.82 -23.45 -1.03
CA THR A 176 -9.44 -23.93 -1.12
C THR A 176 -8.85 -24.19 0.25
N THR A 177 -8.04 -25.25 0.37
CA THR A 177 -7.43 -25.68 1.64
C THR A 177 -6.04 -26.26 1.41
N TYR A 178 -5.17 -26.13 2.42
CA TYR A 178 -3.88 -26.78 2.38
C TYR A 178 -4.04 -28.31 2.42
N ASN A 179 -3.49 -29.01 1.43
CA ASN A 179 -3.53 -30.47 1.29
C ASN A 179 -4.94 -31.10 1.43
N ASN A 180 -6.00 -30.39 1.07
CA ASN A 180 -7.41 -30.80 1.27
C ASN A 180 -7.80 -31.01 2.74
N GLU A 181 -7.14 -30.37 3.68
CA GLU A 181 -7.49 -30.36 5.10
C GLU A 181 -8.56 -29.30 5.39
N GLN A 182 -9.79 -29.70 5.67
CA GLN A 182 -10.94 -28.79 5.84
C GLN A 182 -10.73 -27.67 6.87
N GLU A 183 -9.90 -27.93 7.87
CA GLU A 183 -9.61 -26.95 8.95
C GLU A 183 -8.45 -26.01 8.61
N SER A 184 -7.91 -26.08 7.41
CA SER A 184 -6.74 -25.29 6.98
C SER A 184 -7.05 -24.52 5.68
N PRO A 185 -7.92 -23.48 5.76
CA PRO A 185 -8.28 -22.68 4.59
C PRO A 185 -7.06 -21.97 4.02
N THR A 186 -7.07 -21.79 2.69
CA THR A 186 -6.09 -21.01 1.94
C THR A 186 -6.81 -19.97 1.08
N GLY A 187 -6.08 -19.18 0.33
CA GLY A 187 -6.67 -18.24 -0.61
C GLY A 187 -7.63 -17.26 0.06
N ILE A 188 -8.72 -16.92 -0.65
CA ILE A 188 -9.69 -15.91 -0.18
C ILE A 188 -10.41 -16.34 1.11
N ASP A 189 -10.60 -17.64 1.33
CA ASP A 189 -11.24 -18.13 2.54
C ASP A 189 -10.34 -17.99 3.77
N TYR A 190 -9.01 -18.05 3.58
CA TYR A 190 -8.06 -17.72 4.64
C TYR A 190 -8.15 -16.25 5.05
N LEU A 191 -8.27 -15.34 4.10
CA LEU A 191 -8.44 -13.91 4.40
C LEU A 191 -9.69 -13.66 5.26
N THR A 192 -10.80 -14.33 4.92
CA THR A 192 -12.03 -14.28 5.70
C THR A 192 -11.83 -14.89 7.09
N HIS A 193 -11.09 -16.02 7.19
CA HIS A 193 -10.78 -16.69 8.44
C HIS A 193 -9.91 -15.81 9.36
N LEU A 194 -8.89 -15.16 8.82
CA LEU A 194 -8.03 -14.22 9.55
C LEU A 194 -8.81 -12.98 9.98
N GLY A 195 -9.74 -12.53 9.15
CA GLY A 195 -10.63 -11.41 9.42
C GLY A 195 -10.11 -10.06 8.92
N VAL A 196 -9.14 -10.05 7.99
CA VAL A 196 -8.70 -8.81 7.31
C VAL A 196 -9.87 -8.19 6.55
N ASN A 197 -9.88 -6.88 6.47
CA ASN A 197 -10.94 -6.16 5.75
C ASN A 197 -10.40 -5.31 4.59
N TYR A 198 -9.08 -5.27 4.37
CA TYR A 198 -8.45 -4.76 3.17
C TYR A 198 -7.31 -5.67 2.72
N VAL A 199 -7.22 -5.89 1.42
CA VAL A 199 -6.05 -6.46 0.74
C VAL A 199 -5.34 -5.33 0.00
N HIS A 200 -4.09 -5.09 0.34
CA HIS A 200 -3.20 -4.19 -0.38
C HIS A 200 -2.39 -5.01 -1.37
N LEU A 201 -2.63 -4.80 -2.65
CA LEU A 201 -1.88 -5.43 -3.72
C LEU A 201 -0.63 -4.62 -4.03
N LEU A 202 0.54 -5.27 -4.06
CA LEU A 202 1.72 -4.69 -4.69
C LEU A 202 1.37 -4.27 -6.12
N PRO A 203 2.19 -3.44 -6.81
CA PRO A 203 1.82 -2.88 -8.09
C PRO A 203 1.23 -3.92 -9.05
N ALA A 204 0.01 -3.67 -9.50
CA ALA A 204 -0.74 -4.52 -10.42
C ALA A 204 -1.22 -3.75 -11.66
N PHE A 205 -0.69 -2.54 -11.88
CA PHE A 205 -0.68 -1.86 -13.17
C PHE A 205 0.47 -2.39 -14.02
N ASP A 206 0.45 -2.07 -15.31
CA ASP A 206 1.44 -2.54 -16.30
C ASP A 206 2.85 -1.98 -15.99
N PHE A 207 3.79 -2.88 -15.73
CA PHE A 207 5.19 -2.61 -15.47
C PHE A 207 6.08 -3.38 -16.45
N GLU A 208 7.34 -3.01 -16.57
CA GLU A 208 8.24 -3.64 -17.53
C GLU A 208 8.57 -5.08 -17.14
N ASN A 209 8.16 -6.01 -17.97
CA ASN A 209 8.47 -7.44 -17.89
C ASN A 209 8.17 -8.13 -19.23
N ASP A 210 8.56 -9.40 -19.36
CA ASP A 210 8.01 -10.28 -20.39
C ASP A 210 6.75 -10.93 -19.85
N GLU A 211 5.58 -10.40 -20.22
CA GLU A 211 4.28 -10.87 -19.73
C GLU A 211 3.99 -12.34 -20.05
N ALA A 212 4.63 -12.90 -21.09
CA ALA A 212 4.56 -14.34 -21.42
C ALA A 212 5.64 -15.16 -20.71
N GLY A 213 6.60 -14.51 -20.08
CA GLY A 213 7.72 -15.12 -19.36
C GLY A 213 7.35 -15.65 -17.98
N SER A 214 8.38 -16.05 -17.25
CA SER A 214 8.26 -16.60 -15.89
C SER A 214 9.07 -15.82 -14.84
N ASP A 215 9.74 -14.74 -15.24
CA ASP A 215 10.60 -13.99 -14.35
C ASP A 215 9.75 -13.24 -13.31
N TYR A 216 10.20 -13.23 -12.07
CA TYR A 216 9.50 -12.56 -10.98
C TYR A 216 9.91 -11.09 -10.89
N ASN A 217 8.96 -10.21 -10.61
CA ASN A 217 9.19 -8.80 -10.31
C ASN A 217 8.07 -8.29 -9.39
N TRP A 218 8.41 -7.46 -8.40
CA TRP A 218 7.40 -6.84 -7.52
C TRP A 218 6.48 -5.85 -8.25
N GLY A 219 6.93 -5.27 -9.38
CA GLY A 219 6.14 -4.34 -10.18
C GLY A 219 6.49 -2.86 -9.99
N TYR A 220 7.58 -2.53 -9.31
CA TYR A 220 8.02 -1.13 -9.13
C TYR A 220 8.83 -0.58 -10.32
N ASP A 221 8.58 -1.10 -11.50
CA ASP A 221 9.13 -0.64 -12.78
C ASP A 221 8.00 -0.12 -13.70
N PRO A 222 7.30 1.00 -13.33
CA PRO A 222 6.06 1.40 -13.98
C PRO A 222 6.25 1.80 -15.44
N LYS A 223 5.30 1.35 -16.28
CA LYS A 223 5.22 1.61 -17.72
C LYS A 223 3.92 2.28 -18.11
N ASN A 224 2.77 1.66 -17.86
CA ASN A 224 1.45 2.21 -18.17
C ASN A 224 0.55 2.19 -16.93
N TYR A 225 0.47 3.31 -16.22
CA TYR A 225 -0.21 3.41 -14.92
C TYR A 225 -1.72 3.09 -14.94
N ASN A 226 -2.40 3.19 -16.09
CA ASN A 226 -3.85 2.99 -16.18
C ASN A 226 -4.23 1.64 -16.83
N VAL A 227 -3.27 0.76 -17.02
CA VAL A 227 -3.48 -0.57 -17.62
C VAL A 227 -3.21 -1.64 -16.55
N PRO A 228 -4.09 -2.63 -16.32
CA PRO A 228 -3.76 -3.77 -15.45
C PRO A 228 -2.60 -4.59 -16.01
N GLU A 229 -1.76 -5.12 -15.14
CA GLU A 229 -0.62 -5.97 -15.50
C GLU A 229 -1.08 -7.25 -16.21
N GLY A 230 -0.56 -7.49 -17.41
CA GLY A 230 -0.99 -8.60 -18.26
C GLY A 230 -0.47 -9.95 -17.81
N ARG A 231 0.68 -10.01 -17.15
CA ARG A 231 1.28 -11.23 -16.60
C ARG A 231 0.35 -11.97 -15.64
N TYR A 232 -0.49 -11.24 -14.90
CA TYR A 232 -1.42 -11.82 -13.94
C TYR A 232 -2.75 -12.26 -14.57
N SER A 233 -2.95 -12.05 -15.88
CA SER A 233 -4.12 -12.54 -16.60
C SER A 233 -3.90 -13.94 -17.17
N SER A 234 -5.00 -14.61 -17.55
CA SER A 234 -4.95 -15.89 -18.23
C SER A 234 -4.39 -15.78 -19.66
N ASP A 235 -4.59 -14.63 -20.30
CA ASP A 235 -4.09 -14.32 -21.65
C ASP A 235 -3.57 -12.88 -21.70
N PRO A 236 -2.25 -12.67 -21.60
CA PRO A 236 -1.66 -11.33 -21.66
C PRO A 236 -1.80 -10.67 -23.03
N SER A 237 -2.08 -11.41 -24.10
CA SER A 237 -2.29 -10.86 -25.44
C SER A 237 -3.69 -10.27 -25.65
N ASP A 238 -4.66 -10.65 -24.79
CA ASP A 238 -6.03 -10.12 -24.82
C ASP A 238 -6.18 -8.93 -23.84
N PRO A 239 -6.30 -7.69 -24.35
CA PRO A 239 -6.47 -6.53 -23.49
C PRO A 239 -7.78 -6.55 -22.66
N ILE A 240 -8.80 -7.29 -23.10
CA ILE A 240 -10.06 -7.44 -22.37
C ILE A 240 -9.91 -8.43 -21.22
N ALA A 241 -9.17 -9.54 -21.41
CA ALA A 241 -8.97 -10.55 -20.38
C ALA A 241 -8.34 -9.96 -19.11
N ARG A 242 -7.23 -9.21 -19.24
CA ARG A 242 -6.55 -8.63 -18.08
C ARG A 242 -7.44 -7.68 -17.27
N ILE A 243 -8.28 -6.89 -17.93
CA ILE A 243 -9.20 -5.95 -17.27
C ILE A 243 -10.35 -6.71 -16.61
N ASN A 244 -10.95 -7.66 -17.31
CA ASN A 244 -12.06 -8.47 -16.80
C ASN A 244 -11.65 -9.30 -15.58
N GLU A 245 -10.48 -9.95 -15.64
CA GLU A 245 -9.98 -10.80 -14.55
C GLU A 245 -9.57 -9.98 -13.31
N PHE A 246 -8.99 -8.79 -13.49
CA PHE A 246 -8.75 -7.86 -12.39
C PHE A 246 -10.07 -7.46 -11.71
N LYS A 247 -11.12 -7.12 -12.50
CA LYS A 247 -12.45 -6.81 -11.94
C LYS A 247 -13.08 -8.02 -11.24
N GLN A 248 -12.89 -9.25 -11.76
CA GLN A 248 -13.36 -10.47 -11.07
C GLN A 248 -12.68 -10.65 -9.72
N MET A 249 -11.37 -10.41 -9.63
CA MET A 249 -10.63 -10.44 -8.37
C MET A 249 -11.23 -9.44 -7.36
N VAL A 250 -11.41 -8.18 -7.76
CA VAL A 250 -12.01 -7.14 -6.91
C VAL A 250 -13.40 -7.56 -6.45
N GLN A 251 -14.28 -7.97 -7.38
CA GLN A 251 -15.64 -8.40 -7.05
C GLN A 251 -15.67 -9.58 -6.08
N SER A 252 -14.72 -10.51 -6.19
CA SER A 252 -14.67 -11.68 -5.29
C SER A 252 -14.25 -11.28 -3.88
N LEU A 253 -13.32 -10.34 -3.73
CA LEU A 253 -12.92 -9.77 -2.44
C LEU A 253 -14.07 -8.96 -1.82
N HIS A 254 -14.78 -8.14 -2.62
CA HIS A 254 -15.95 -7.37 -2.15
C HIS A 254 -17.07 -8.27 -1.64
N LYS A 255 -17.33 -9.42 -2.29
CA LYS A 255 -18.31 -10.42 -1.80
C LYS A 255 -17.98 -10.97 -0.42
N LYS A 256 -16.70 -10.92 -0.02
CA LYS A 256 -16.22 -11.28 1.32
C LYS A 256 -16.13 -10.07 2.27
N ASN A 257 -16.59 -8.90 1.83
CA ASN A 257 -16.46 -7.63 2.55
C ASN A 257 -14.99 -7.24 2.81
N ILE A 258 -14.13 -7.49 1.82
CA ILE A 258 -12.70 -7.15 1.82
C ILE A 258 -12.47 -6.10 0.72
N GLY A 259 -12.05 -4.91 1.12
CA GLY A 259 -11.69 -3.83 0.19
C GLY A 259 -10.34 -4.08 -0.47
N VAL A 260 -10.13 -3.45 -1.61
CA VAL A 260 -8.89 -3.60 -2.40
C VAL A 260 -8.15 -2.27 -2.47
N VAL A 261 -6.89 -2.29 -2.04
CA VAL A 261 -5.96 -1.16 -2.12
C VAL A 261 -4.93 -1.47 -3.20
N LEU A 262 -4.71 -0.53 -4.12
CA LEU A 262 -3.68 -0.62 -5.13
C LEU A 262 -2.45 0.18 -4.70
N ASP A 263 -1.29 -0.43 -4.81
CA ASP A 263 -0.01 0.25 -4.71
C ASP A 263 0.25 1.06 -5.99
N VAL A 264 0.42 2.36 -5.86
CA VAL A 264 0.65 3.27 -7.00
C VAL A 264 2.02 3.93 -6.92
N VAL A 265 2.77 3.82 -8.02
CA VAL A 265 4.18 4.23 -8.11
C VAL A 265 4.29 5.45 -9.04
N TYR A 266 3.54 6.52 -8.77
CA TYR A 266 3.58 7.73 -9.61
C TYR A 266 4.88 8.53 -9.46
N ASN A 267 5.74 8.17 -8.51
CA ASN A 267 6.95 8.91 -8.20
C ASN A 267 8.07 8.75 -9.24
N HIS A 268 8.07 7.68 -10.02
CA HIS A 268 9.02 7.45 -11.12
C HIS A 268 8.43 6.57 -12.22
N THR A 269 9.13 6.47 -13.34
CA THR A 269 8.92 5.47 -14.40
C THR A 269 10.20 4.68 -14.61
N LEU A 270 10.12 3.48 -15.18
CA LEU A 270 11.32 2.69 -15.47
C LEU A 270 12.31 3.48 -16.34
N GLU A 271 11.84 3.97 -17.48
CA GLU A 271 12.64 4.76 -18.41
C GLU A 271 12.40 6.26 -18.19
N THR A 272 13.40 7.08 -18.39
CA THR A 272 13.27 8.55 -18.35
C THR A 272 13.19 9.14 -19.75
N GLU A 273 14.29 9.11 -20.49
CA GLU A 273 14.38 9.73 -21.83
C GLU A 273 13.47 9.05 -22.85
N LEU A 274 13.33 7.73 -22.77
CA LEU A 274 12.51 6.92 -23.67
C LEU A 274 11.10 6.61 -23.11
N SER A 275 10.76 7.16 -21.95
CA SER A 275 9.40 7.00 -21.40
C SER A 275 8.36 7.62 -22.32
N SER A 276 7.14 7.07 -22.30
CA SER A 276 6.00 7.65 -23.02
C SER A 276 5.75 9.11 -22.64
N PHE A 277 5.97 9.46 -21.38
CA PHE A 277 5.85 10.83 -20.88
C PHE A 277 6.84 11.78 -21.53
N ASN A 278 8.12 11.42 -21.56
CA ASN A 278 9.16 12.27 -22.13
C ASN A 278 9.11 12.34 -23.66
N LEU A 279 8.76 11.23 -24.33
CA LEU A 279 8.55 11.21 -25.79
C LEU A 279 7.33 12.03 -26.21
N THR A 280 6.31 12.15 -25.35
CA THR A 280 5.11 12.95 -25.62
C THR A 280 5.35 14.44 -25.34
N VAL A 281 5.97 14.80 -24.20
CA VAL A 281 6.29 16.18 -23.83
C VAL A 281 7.67 16.20 -23.13
N PRO A 282 8.75 16.37 -23.90
CA PRO A 282 10.11 16.33 -23.38
C PRO A 282 10.36 17.29 -22.22
N ASP A 283 11.03 16.82 -21.18
CA ASP A 283 11.46 17.53 -19.97
C ASP A 283 10.32 18.06 -19.06
N TYR A 284 9.07 17.72 -19.34
CA TYR A 284 7.96 18.27 -18.57
C TYR A 284 7.53 17.42 -17.38
N TYR A 285 7.40 16.12 -17.55
CA TYR A 285 6.84 15.25 -16.51
C TYR A 285 7.84 14.84 -15.43
N TYR A 286 9.11 15.14 -15.62
CA TYR A 286 10.18 14.84 -14.66
C TYR A 286 10.83 16.09 -14.12
N ARG A 287 11.20 16.07 -12.82
CA ARG A 287 11.99 17.15 -12.23
C ARG A 287 13.42 17.11 -12.72
N GLN A 288 14.04 18.24 -12.76
CA GLN A 288 15.46 18.40 -13.08
C GLN A 288 16.19 19.12 -11.95
N THR A 289 17.45 18.77 -11.79
CA THR A 289 18.39 19.46 -10.90
C THR A 289 18.70 20.87 -11.43
N ALA A 290 19.39 21.66 -10.64
CA ALA A 290 19.85 22.97 -11.07
C ALA A 290 20.82 22.95 -12.26
N SER A 291 21.48 21.81 -12.53
CA SER A 291 22.33 21.60 -13.72
C SER A 291 21.54 21.24 -14.98
N GLY A 292 20.24 20.96 -14.87
CA GLY A 292 19.37 20.55 -15.96
C GLY A 292 19.36 19.05 -16.25
N GLU A 293 20.00 18.24 -15.40
CA GLU A 293 19.93 16.80 -15.45
C GLU A 293 18.64 16.31 -14.77
N PHE A 294 18.11 15.15 -15.17
CA PHE A 294 16.96 14.57 -14.49
C PHE A 294 17.30 14.27 -13.02
N ALA A 295 16.40 14.65 -12.13
CA ALA A 295 16.52 14.39 -10.71
C ALA A 295 16.19 12.91 -10.41
N ASP A 296 16.78 12.36 -9.35
CA ASP A 296 16.63 10.95 -8.95
C ASP A 296 16.35 10.80 -7.44
N GLY A 297 15.28 11.43 -6.99
CA GLY A 297 14.83 11.27 -5.61
C GLY A 297 14.25 9.90 -5.31
N SER A 298 13.88 9.14 -6.34
CA SER A 298 13.40 7.75 -6.21
C SER A 298 14.51 6.71 -6.04
N ALA A 299 15.76 7.06 -6.38
CA ALA A 299 16.88 6.13 -6.55
C ALA A 299 16.62 5.04 -7.64
N CYS A 300 15.67 5.31 -8.56
CA CYS A 300 15.30 4.46 -9.69
C CYS A 300 15.59 5.14 -11.05
N GLY A 301 16.40 6.22 -11.06
CA GLY A 301 16.85 6.92 -12.26
C GLY A 301 16.08 8.18 -12.62
N ASN A 302 14.93 8.46 -12.01
CA ASN A 302 14.17 9.68 -12.22
C ASN A 302 13.20 9.98 -11.06
N GLU A 303 12.62 11.18 -11.07
CA GLU A 303 11.46 11.51 -10.24
C GLU A 303 10.46 12.34 -11.07
N THR A 304 9.17 12.01 -10.92
CA THR A 304 8.11 12.75 -11.61
C THR A 304 7.83 14.10 -10.94
N ALA A 305 7.37 15.06 -11.73
CA ALA A 305 7.10 16.42 -11.29
C ALA A 305 5.62 16.60 -10.91
N SER A 306 5.21 16.05 -9.76
CA SER A 306 3.82 16.13 -9.27
C SER A 306 3.31 17.56 -9.09
N ASP A 307 4.20 18.50 -8.82
CA ASP A 307 3.93 19.93 -8.68
C ASP A 307 3.64 20.64 -10.01
N ARG A 308 3.75 19.97 -11.18
CA ARG A 308 3.36 20.51 -12.49
C ARG A 308 1.92 20.13 -12.84
N ALA A 309 1.20 21.07 -13.44
CA ALA A 309 -0.24 20.98 -13.66
C ALA A 309 -0.68 19.68 -14.36
N MET A 310 0.00 19.27 -15.44
CA MET A 310 -0.42 18.09 -16.19
C MET A 310 0.01 16.77 -15.55
N MET A 311 1.08 16.73 -14.73
CA MET A 311 1.40 15.55 -13.94
C MET A 311 0.43 15.40 -12.78
N ARG A 312 0.12 16.47 -12.05
CA ARG A 312 -0.93 16.49 -11.02
C ARG A 312 -2.27 16.03 -11.58
N LYS A 313 -2.66 16.61 -12.74
CA LYS A 313 -3.88 16.18 -13.44
C LYS A 313 -3.86 14.68 -13.75
N TYR A 314 -2.76 14.19 -14.29
CA TYR A 314 -2.61 12.77 -14.62
C TYR A 314 -2.81 11.86 -13.41
N MET A 315 -2.19 12.21 -12.27
CA MET A 315 -2.35 11.45 -11.03
C MET A 315 -3.80 11.45 -10.52
N ILE A 316 -4.47 12.62 -10.56
CA ILE A 316 -5.88 12.74 -10.19
C ILE A 316 -6.77 11.89 -11.10
N ASP A 317 -6.59 12.02 -12.43
CA ASP A 317 -7.38 11.29 -13.43
C ASP A 317 -7.18 9.77 -13.26
N SER A 318 -5.95 9.33 -13.01
CA SER A 318 -5.60 7.93 -12.81
C SER A 318 -6.25 7.35 -11.54
N VAL A 319 -6.14 8.03 -10.41
CA VAL A 319 -6.76 7.59 -9.15
C VAL A 319 -8.28 7.52 -9.29
N LEU A 320 -8.90 8.54 -9.88
CA LEU A 320 -10.35 8.53 -10.14
C LEU A 320 -10.78 7.41 -11.09
N TYR A 321 -9.96 7.13 -12.12
CA TYR A 321 -10.22 6.03 -13.04
C TYR A 321 -10.21 4.68 -12.34
N TRP A 322 -9.16 4.37 -11.57
CA TRP A 322 -9.07 3.13 -10.83
C TRP A 322 -10.18 2.98 -9.79
N ALA A 323 -10.50 4.05 -9.07
CA ALA A 323 -11.57 4.03 -8.08
C ALA A 323 -12.96 3.80 -8.70
N LYS A 324 -13.24 4.39 -9.88
CA LYS A 324 -14.56 4.30 -10.55
C LYS A 324 -14.71 3.08 -11.44
N GLU A 325 -13.69 2.75 -12.22
CA GLU A 325 -13.77 1.67 -13.22
C GLU A 325 -13.56 0.29 -12.61
N TYR A 326 -12.67 0.21 -11.60
CA TYR A 326 -12.33 -1.04 -10.91
C TYR A 326 -12.90 -1.13 -9.50
N HIS A 327 -13.62 -0.12 -9.05
CA HIS A 327 -14.19 -0.02 -7.70
C HIS A 327 -13.13 -0.18 -6.59
N LEU A 328 -11.92 0.32 -6.80
CA LEU A 328 -10.87 0.21 -5.79
C LEU A 328 -11.19 1.05 -4.55
N ASP A 329 -10.92 0.49 -3.37
CA ASP A 329 -11.27 1.05 -2.07
C ASP A 329 -10.14 1.84 -1.42
N GLY A 330 -8.95 1.82 -2.03
CA GLY A 330 -7.82 2.57 -1.51
C GLY A 330 -6.61 2.58 -2.43
N PHE A 331 -5.68 3.48 -2.08
CA PHE A 331 -4.39 3.64 -2.77
C PHE A 331 -3.28 3.83 -1.75
N ARG A 332 -2.18 3.08 -1.94
CA ARG A 332 -0.91 3.30 -1.25
C ARG A 332 0.04 3.99 -2.21
N PHE A 333 0.58 5.12 -1.82
CA PHE A 333 1.55 5.87 -2.61
C PHE A 333 2.97 5.49 -2.23
N ASP A 334 3.64 4.82 -3.16
CA ASP A 334 5.06 4.54 -3.08
C ASP A 334 5.84 5.85 -3.04
N LEU A 335 6.84 5.95 -2.14
CA LEU A 335 7.64 7.17 -1.95
C LEU A 335 6.79 8.45 -2.00
N MET A 336 5.70 8.50 -1.23
CA MET A 336 4.79 9.65 -1.20
C MET A 336 5.52 10.96 -0.89
N GLY A 337 6.65 10.89 -0.17
CA GLY A 337 7.50 12.04 0.11
C GLY A 337 8.10 12.70 -1.12
N LEU A 338 8.08 12.06 -2.29
CA LEU A 338 8.44 12.65 -3.59
C LEU A 338 7.29 13.40 -4.27
N HIS A 339 6.08 13.31 -3.75
CA HIS A 339 4.95 14.11 -4.19
C HIS A 339 4.80 15.35 -3.30
N ASP A 340 4.32 16.43 -3.88
CA ASP A 340 4.03 17.63 -3.10
C ASP A 340 2.69 17.51 -2.36
N VAL A 341 2.59 18.20 -1.21
CA VAL A 341 1.39 18.22 -0.36
C VAL A 341 0.15 18.70 -1.14
N GLU A 342 0.32 19.69 -2.03
CA GLU A 342 -0.80 20.22 -2.80
C GLU A 342 -1.41 19.16 -3.72
N THR A 343 -0.56 18.35 -4.38
CA THR A 343 -1.01 17.25 -5.23
C THR A 343 -1.72 16.16 -4.44
N MET A 344 -1.19 15.76 -3.29
CA MET A 344 -1.86 14.77 -2.44
C MET A 344 -3.22 15.27 -1.94
N ASN A 345 -3.29 16.54 -1.53
CA ASN A 345 -4.54 17.19 -1.11
C ASN A 345 -5.53 17.32 -2.27
N ALA A 346 -5.05 17.61 -3.49
CA ALA A 346 -5.89 17.68 -4.69
C ALA A 346 -6.51 16.32 -5.06
N ILE A 347 -5.74 15.22 -4.93
CA ILE A 347 -6.24 13.87 -5.12
C ILE A 347 -7.35 13.57 -4.10
N ARG A 348 -7.14 13.85 -2.80
CA ARG A 348 -8.17 13.66 -1.77
C ARG A 348 -9.42 14.48 -2.06
N THR A 349 -9.24 15.75 -2.45
CA THR A 349 -10.35 16.64 -2.81
C THR A 349 -11.14 16.07 -3.99
N ALA A 350 -10.46 15.63 -5.04
CA ALA A 350 -11.11 15.06 -6.22
C ALA A 350 -11.92 13.80 -5.89
N LEU A 351 -11.41 12.92 -5.03
CA LEU A 351 -12.17 11.75 -4.54
C LEU A 351 -13.43 12.19 -3.78
N ASN A 352 -13.32 13.15 -2.86
CA ASN A 352 -14.45 13.66 -2.09
C ASN A 352 -15.53 14.30 -3.01
N GLU A 353 -15.13 15.10 -3.98
CA GLU A 353 -16.04 15.74 -4.94
C GLU A 353 -16.76 14.74 -5.86
N ASN A 354 -16.23 13.52 -5.97
CA ASN A 354 -16.81 12.44 -6.76
C ASN A 354 -17.58 11.40 -5.92
N GLY A 355 -17.85 11.67 -4.62
CA GLY A 355 -18.57 10.76 -3.74
C GLY A 355 -17.76 9.52 -3.34
N LEU A 356 -16.42 9.64 -3.34
CA LEU A 356 -15.45 8.59 -3.04
C LEU A 356 -14.65 8.92 -1.77
N GLU A 357 -15.26 9.61 -0.82
CA GLU A 357 -14.67 9.99 0.47
C GLU A 357 -14.25 8.78 1.32
N HIS A 358 -14.89 7.63 1.12
CA HIS A 358 -14.58 6.37 1.78
C HIS A 358 -13.31 5.68 1.27
N VAL A 359 -12.80 6.06 0.09
CA VAL A 359 -11.56 5.51 -0.47
C VAL A 359 -10.39 5.93 0.41
N ILE A 360 -9.67 4.95 0.98
CA ILE A 360 -8.55 5.22 1.87
C ILE A 360 -7.30 5.60 1.08
N LEU A 361 -6.56 6.60 1.59
CA LEU A 361 -5.27 7.02 1.02
C LEU A 361 -4.21 6.96 2.10
N TYR A 362 -3.10 6.32 1.77
CA TYR A 362 -1.91 6.35 2.62
C TYR A 362 -0.65 6.17 1.78
N GLY A 363 0.51 6.47 2.35
CA GLY A 363 1.76 6.32 1.62
C GLY A 363 2.99 6.43 2.50
N GLU A 364 4.13 6.22 1.87
CA GLU A 364 5.43 6.32 2.49
C GLU A 364 5.86 7.79 2.63
N PRO A 365 6.07 8.28 3.88
CA PRO A 365 6.38 9.70 4.11
C PRO A 365 7.88 10.01 3.95
N TRP A 366 8.56 9.41 2.98
CA TRP A 366 9.98 9.58 2.69
C TRP A 366 10.26 9.56 1.19
N ASP A 367 11.49 9.88 0.84
CA ASP A 367 12.13 9.69 -0.45
C ASP A 367 13.28 8.67 -0.32
N ALA A 368 13.85 8.23 -1.44
CA ALA A 368 14.98 7.31 -1.46
C ALA A 368 16.31 8.00 -1.82
N GLY A 369 16.26 9.25 -2.28
CA GLY A 369 17.41 10.06 -2.67
C GLY A 369 17.25 11.52 -2.25
N SER A 370 17.72 12.44 -3.09
CA SER A 370 17.55 13.87 -2.87
C SER A 370 16.27 14.38 -3.55
N ASN A 371 15.40 15.04 -2.80
CA ASN A 371 14.15 15.59 -3.29
C ASN A 371 14.36 16.96 -3.96
N GLU A 372 13.87 17.14 -5.18
CA GLU A 372 13.96 18.41 -5.94
C GLU A 372 12.64 19.22 -5.95
N ILE A 373 11.71 18.96 -5.06
CA ILE A 373 10.54 19.82 -4.83
C ILE A 373 11.02 21.18 -4.32
N LYS A 374 10.59 22.25 -5.00
CA LYS A 374 11.01 23.62 -4.68
C LYS A 374 9.87 24.44 -4.10
N GLU A 375 10.21 25.33 -3.18
CA GLU A 375 9.25 26.32 -2.68
C GLU A 375 8.54 27.08 -3.83
N PRO A 376 7.23 27.36 -3.71
CA PRO A 376 6.42 27.25 -2.48
C PRO A 376 5.89 25.83 -2.17
N ASN A 377 6.13 24.85 -3.06
CA ASN A 377 5.70 23.47 -2.84
C ASN A 377 6.55 22.81 -1.72
N ILE A 378 5.93 21.93 -0.95
CA ILE A 378 6.58 21.17 0.12
C ILE A 378 6.30 19.67 -0.06
N PRO A 379 7.27 18.78 0.23
CA PRO A 379 7.09 17.35 0.09
C PRO A 379 6.08 16.78 1.10
N ALA A 380 5.31 15.78 0.67
CA ALA A 380 4.35 15.06 1.51
C ALA A 380 5.04 14.02 2.41
N ASN A 381 6.01 14.47 3.18
CA ASN A 381 6.78 13.65 4.12
C ASN A 381 6.28 13.80 5.57
N LYS A 382 6.85 13.03 6.49
CA LYS A 382 6.44 13.00 7.91
C LYS A 382 6.53 14.39 8.57
N SER A 383 7.55 15.19 8.27
CA SER A 383 7.71 16.54 8.85
C SER A 383 6.62 17.53 8.38
N ASN A 384 6.00 17.27 7.25
CA ASN A 384 4.93 18.09 6.68
C ASN A 384 3.53 17.45 6.84
N SER A 385 3.41 16.38 7.61
CA SER A 385 2.13 15.65 7.83
C SER A 385 0.99 16.56 8.29
N ALA A 386 1.30 17.61 9.04
CA ALA A 386 0.32 18.60 9.48
C ALA A 386 -0.35 19.39 8.34
N HIS A 387 0.23 19.40 7.13
CA HIS A 387 -0.31 20.07 5.96
C HIS A 387 -1.16 19.14 5.07
N LEU A 388 -1.11 17.82 5.30
CA LEU A 388 -1.98 16.87 4.61
C LEU A 388 -3.43 17.03 5.07
N MET A 389 -4.36 16.87 4.13
CA MET A 389 -5.79 16.84 4.43
C MET A 389 -6.15 15.61 5.29
N GLU A 390 -7.25 15.73 5.99
CA GLU A 390 -7.91 14.58 6.62
C GLU A 390 -8.24 13.51 5.55
N GLY A 391 -8.06 12.24 5.91
CA GLY A 391 -8.22 11.12 4.98
C GLY A 391 -6.96 10.79 4.16
N ILE A 392 -5.79 11.38 4.50
CA ILE A 392 -4.48 10.97 3.98
C ILE A 392 -3.63 10.55 5.17
N ALA A 393 -3.25 9.28 5.19
CA ALA A 393 -2.42 8.69 6.24
C ALA A 393 -0.99 8.41 5.77
N ILE A 394 -0.09 8.20 6.72
CA ILE A 394 1.31 7.86 6.46
C ILE A 394 1.75 6.66 7.31
N PHE A 395 2.70 5.91 6.80
CA PHE A 395 3.33 4.81 7.52
C PHE A 395 4.10 5.29 8.75
N ASN A 396 3.95 4.57 9.87
CA ASN A 396 4.63 4.86 11.13
C ASN A 396 5.94 4.06 11.25
N ASP A 397 7.01 4.58 10.67
CA ASP A 397 8.35 4.02 10.76
C ASP A 397 8.92 4.08 12.19
N ASP A 398 8.46 5.01 13.03
CA ASP A 398 8.85 5.09 14.44
C ASP A 398 8.42 3.82 15.19
N PHE A 399 7.17 3.33 14.96
CA PHE A 399 6.72 2.06 15.54
C PHE A 399 7.53 0.88 15.00
N ARG A 400 7.67 0.79 13.67
CA ARG A 400 8.41 -0.29 13.01
C ARG A 400 9.81 -0.45 13.60
N ASP A 401 10.58 0.64 13.63
CA ASP A 401 12.00 0.61 13.99
C ASP A 401 12.20 0.47 15.50
N SER A 402 11.35 1.10 16.33
CA SER A 402 11.42 0.96 17.78
C SER A 402 11.01 -0.43 18.28
N MET A 403 10.17 -1.14 17.53
CA MET A 403 9.77 -2.51 17.85
C MET A 403 10.80 -3.55 17.41
N LYS A 404 11.18 -3.59 16.14
CA LYS A 404 12.01 -4.68 15.58
C LYS A 404 13.46 -4.31 15.27
N GLY A 405 13.83 -3.03 15.40
CA GLY A 405 15.14 -2.48 15.00
C GLY A 405 15.13 -1.90 13.60
N HIS A 406 16.04 -0.95 13.37
CA HIS A 406 16.14 -0.19 12.12
C HIS A 406 16.27 -1.12 10.91
N VAL A 407 15.52 -0.84 9.85
CA VAL A 407 15.40 -1.76 8.70
C VAL A 407 16.68 -1.89 7.88
N PHE A 408 17.49 -0.84 7.78
CA PHE A 408 18.79 -0.85 7.09
C PHE A 408 19.95 -1.40 7.95
N GLU A 409 19.67 -1.85 9.17
CA GLU A 409 20.63 -2.48 10.07
C GLU A 409 20.15 -3.90 10.42
N GLU A 410 20.35 -4.87 9.52
CA GLU A 410 19.76 -6.23 9.61
C GLU A 410 19.91 -6.88 10.98
N THR A 411 21.11 -6.76 11.58
CA THR A 411 21.45 -7.39 12.86
C THR A 411 21.09 -6.53 14.09
N ALA A 412 20.65 -5.28 13.87
CA ALA A 412 20.20 -4.43 14.98
C ALA A 412 18.82 -4.88 15.47
N GLY A 413 18.69 -5.06 16.77
CA GLY A 413 17.41 -5.31 17.44
C GLY A 413 16.96 -4.11 18.25
N ALA A 414 15.68 -4.12 18.64
CA ALA A 414 15.09 -3.08 19.49
C ALA A 414 14.24 -3.71 20.61
N PHE A 415 13.01 -3.23 20.84
CA PHE A 415 12.18 -3.68 21.95
C PHE A 415 11.96 -5.20 21.92
N LEU A 416 11.53 -5.79 20.80
CA LEU A 416 11.23 -7.23 20.70
C LEU A 416 12.41 -8.11 21.06
N GLN A 417 13.61 -7.72 20.72
CA GLN A 417 14.83 -8.50 21.00
C GLN A 417 15.41 -8.23 22.39
N GLY A 418 14.71 -7.44 23.24
CA GLY A 418 15.21 -7.04 24.54
C GLY A 418 16.48 -6.17 24.48
N LYS A 419 16.69 -5.47 23.38
CA LYS A 419 17.87 -4.65 23.10
C LYS A 419 17.60 -3.15 23.19
N SER A 420 16.40 -2.75 23.59
CA SER A 420 16.06 -1.34 23.77
C SER A 420 16.65 -0.77 25.08
N GLY A 421 17.84 -1.15 25.46
CA GLY A 421 18.54 -0.80 26.71
C GLY A 421 18.69 0.71 26.99
N THR A 422 17.82 1.53 26.43
CA THR A 422 17.72 2.95 26.70
C THR A 422 16.27 3.36 26.84
N THR A 423 15.98 4.23 27.77
CA THR A 423 14.69 4.90 27.97
C THR A 423 14.13 5.51 26.68
N VAL A 424 14.99 5.87 25.73
CA VAL A 424 14.62 6.49 24.45
C VAL A 424 13.80 5.55 23.56
N GLN A 425 14.16 4.28 23.43
CA GLN A 425 13.44 3.34 22.56
C GLN A 425 12.07 2.94 23.13
N ASN A 426 11.95 2.83 24.46
CA ASN A 426 10.65 2.62 25.09
C ASN A 426 9.73 3.84 24.86
N THR A 427 10.25 5.08 24.91
CA THR A 427 9.44 6.27 24.64
C THR A 427 8.94 6.33 23.20
N GLU A 428 9.70 5.86 22.23
CA GLU A 428 9.25 5.77 20.85
C GLU A 428 8.13 4.76 20.68
N VAL A 429 8.24 3.57 21.28
CA VAL A 429 7.15 2.59 21.31
C VAL A 429 5.90 3.17 22.00
N MET A 430 6.07 3.85 23.15
CA MET A 430 4.96 4.46 23.89
C MET A 430 4.25 5.54 23.07
N ALA A 431 4.99 6.43 22.41
CA ALA A 431 4.43 7.44 21.52
C ALA A 431 3.66 6.81 20.35
N SER A 432 4.21 5.73 19.78
CA SER A 432 3.61 5.02 18.66
C SER A 432 2.36 4.22 19.06
N ILE A 433 2.29 3.72 20.30
CA ILE A 433 1.05 3.15 20.87
C ILE A 433 -0.08 4.20 20.83
N CYS A 434 0.25 5.47 21.07
CA CYS A 434 -0.68 6.60 20.95
C CYS A 434 -0.81 7.12 19.50
N ALA A 435 -0.36 6.37 18.49
CA ALA A 435 -0.28 6.79 17.08
C ALA A 435 0.43 8.14 16.89
N ASN A 436 1.47 8.43 17.68
CA ASN A 436 2.23 9.70 17.64
C ASN A 436 1.32 10.96 17.60
N THR A 437 0.15 10.89 18.25
CA THR A 437 -0.92 11.88 18.15
C THR A 437 -0.55 13.16 18.90
N ILE A 438 -0.70 14.31 18.24
CA ILE A 438 -0.48 15.63 18.84
C ILE A 438 -1.45 15.85 20.01
N GLY A 439 -0.89 16.28 21.16
CA GLY A 439 -1.64 16.43 22.40
C GLY A 439 -1.71 15.15 23.25
N ALA A 440 -1.30 13.99 22.75
CA ALA A 440 -0.96 12.81 23.52
C ALA A 440 0.55 12.80 23.81
N ASP A 441 1.07 13.97 24.24
CA ASP A 441 2.48 14.22 24.41
C ASP A 441 3.05 13.60 25.71
N HIS A 442 2.17 13.28 26.66
CA HIS A 442 2.55 12.61 27.92
C HIS A 442 3.94 13.08 28.39
N SER A 443 4.08 14.39 28.61
CA SER A 443 5.39 15.04 28.88
C SER A 443 6.11 14.45 30.08
N GLU A 444 5.38 13.87 31.03
CA GLU A 444 5.90 13.15 32.19
C GLU A 444 6.68 11.87 31.82
N TYR A 445 6.48 11.35 30.59
CA TYR A 445 7.22 10.20 30.04
C TYR A 445 8.18 10.60 28.92
N GLY A 446 8.27 11.90 28.56
CA GLY A 446 9.17 12.42 27.53
C GLY A 446 8.71 12.16 26.10
N LEU A 447 7.39 12.14 25.85
CA LEU A 447 6.84 11.87 24.50
C LEU A 447 6.58 13.14 23.68
N ALA A 448 6.76 14.33 24.24
CA ALA A 448 6.34 15.59 23.64
C ALA A 448 6.95 15.88 22.25
N ASP A 449 8.19 15.47 22.02
CA ASP A 449 8.92 15.65 20.75
C ASP A 449 8.72 14.51 19.74
N LYS A 450 7.85 13.55 20.07
CA LYS A 450 7.59 12.35 19.25
C LYS A 450 6.21 12.35 18.60
N THR A 451 5.45 13.43 18.81
CA THR A 451 4.10 13.55 18.25
C THR A 451 4.13 14.34 16.94
N TRP A 452 3.44 13.84 15.91
CA TRP A 452 3.38 14.47 14.59
C TRP A 452 2.01 14.31 13.91
N ALA A 453 1.20 13.31 14.30
CA ALA A 453 -0.10 13.05 13.70
C ALA A 453 -1.20 13.91 14.32
N LYS A 454 -2.12 14.43 13.52
CA LYS A 454 -3.28 15.21 14.00
C LYS A 454 -4.24 14.35 14.83
N ASN A 455 -4.43 13.11 14.38
CA ASN A 455 -5.25 12.09 15.02
C ASN A 455 -4.84 10.69 14.53
N PRO A 456 -5.35 9.61 15.16
CA PRO A 456 -4.99 8.24 14.77
C PRO A 456 -5.35 7.84 13.33
N THR A 457 -6.31 8.51 12.68
CA THR A 457 -6.66 8.20 11.28
C THR A 457 -5.59 8.66 10.28
N GLN A 458 -4.57 9.40 10.72
CA GLN A 458 -3.43 9.80 9.90
C GLN A 458 -2.27 8.79 9.94
N VAL A 459 -2.42 7.69 10.68
CA VAL A 459 -1.31 6.77 11.00
C VAL A 459 -1.61 5.36 10.56
N ILE A 460 -0.67 4.76 9.82
CA ILE A 460 -0.61 3.32 9.52
C ILE A 460 0.44 2.69 10.43
N THR A 461 -0.02 1.89 11.40
CA THR A 461 0.85 1.18 12.35
C THR A 461 1.19 -0.20 11.80
N TYR A 462 2.49 -0.56 11.76
CA TYR A 462 2.97 -1.78 11.14
C TYR A 462 4.33 -2.24 11.66
N HIS A 463 4.68 -3.51 11.45
CA HIS A 463 6.01 -4.06 11.71
C HIS A 463 6.82 -4.30 10.44
N SER A 464 6.21 -4.88 9.43
CA SER A 464 6.87 -5.22 8.18
C SER A 464 5.96 -4.98 6.97
N ALA A 465 6.60 -4.73 5.83
CA ALA A 465 6.04 -4.61 4.50
C ALA A 465 6.87 -5.50 3.56
N HIS A 466 6.63 -5.40 2.25
CA HIS A 466 7.39 -6.15 1.26
C HIS A 466 8.89 -5.80 1.25
N ASP A 467 9.24 -4.53 1.56
CA ASP A 467 10.61 -4.04 1.66
C ASP A 467 11.32 -4.56 2.91
N ASN A 468 12.62 -4.80 2.78
CA ASN A 468 13.51 -5.26 3.83
C ASN A 468 13.14 -6.66 4.37
N LEU A 469 13.72 -7.05 5.50
CA LEU A 469 13.47 -8.35 6.11
C LEU A 469 12.03 -8.48 6.62
N THR A 470 11.41 -9.65 6.40
CA THR A 470 10.16 -10.00 7.11
C THR A 470 10.34 -9.86 8.62
N LEU A 471 9.25 -9.77 9.39
CA LEU A 471 9.37 -9.73 10.86
C LEU A 471 10.16 -10.94 11.38
N TYR A 472 9.86 -12.15 10.89
CA TYR A 472 10.53 -13.38 11.30
C TYR A 472 12.02 -13.37 10.94
N ASP A 473 12.37 -12.99 9.70
CA ASP A 473 13.76 -12.94 9.25
C ASP A 473 14.56 -11.88 10.01
N LYS A 474 13.96 -10.75 10.35
CA LYS A 474 14.57 -9.72 11.19
C LYS A 474 14.87 -10.24 12.60
N LEU A 475 13.96 -10.99 13.21
CA LEU A 475 14.20 -11.64 14.50
C LEU A 475 15.34 -12.66 14.40
N VAL A 476 15.38 -13.46 13.33
CA VAL A 476 16.47 -14.40 13.10
C VAL A 476 17.80 -13.67 12.95
N ALA A 477 17.89 -12.67 12.08
CA ALA A 477 19.13 -11.94 11.79
C ALA A 477 19.69 -11.21 13.01
N SER A 478 18.81 -10.66 13.86
CA SER A 478 19.20 -9.84 15.01
C SER A 478 19.51 -10.67 16.29
N LEU A 479 19.05 -11.92 16.36
CA LEU A 479 19.18 -12.75 17.56
C LEU A 479 20.19 -13.91 17.42
N TYR A 480 20.55 -14.29 16.20
CA TYR A 480 21.45 -15.42 15.95
C TYR A 480 22.69 -14.99 15.16
N GLU A 481 23.88 -15.40 15.63
CA GLU A 481 25.13 -15.21 14.89
C GLU A 481 25.16 -16.01 13.58
N THR A 482 24.49 -17.18 13.57
CA THR A 482 24.31 -18.01 12.38
C THR A 482 22.82 -18.16 12.12
N PRO A 483 22.25 -17.44 11.16
CA PRO A 483 20.84 -17.48 10.87
C PRO A 483 20.35 -18.87 10.47
N HIS A 484 19.17 -19.25 10.98
CA HIS A 484 18.46 -20.45 10.58
C HIS A 484 16.96 -20.20 10.55
N TYR A 485 16.31 -20.55 9.45
CA TYR A 485 14.92 -20.20 9.15
C TYR A 485 13.97 -21.39 9.38
N ARG A 486 14.16 -22.10 10.49
CA ARG A 486 13.23 -23.15 10.96
C ARG A 486 12.39 -22.61 12.08
N ARG A 487 11.13 -23.13 12.23
CA ARG A 487 10.29 -22.80 13.37
C ARG A 487 11.09 -22.88 14.68
N ASN A 488 10.98 -21.81 15.46
CA ASN A 488 11.58 -21.70 16.78
C ASN A 488 10.53 -21.09 17.70
N ASP A 489 10.15 -21.83 18.75
CA ASP A 489 9.08 -21.41 19.66
C ASP A 489 9.36 -20.06 20.31
N TRP A 490 10.59 -19.76 20.65
CA TRP A 490 10.97 -18.43 21.17
C TRP A 490 10.71 -17.30 20.16
N LEU A 491 11.01 -17.50 18.86
CA LEU A 491 10.71 -16.50 17.83
C LEU A 491 9.20 -16.34 17.61
N ILE A 492 8.43 -17.43 17.78
CA ILE A 492 6.96 -17.38 17.74
C ILE A 492 6.42 -16.59 18.94
N GLU A 493 7.00 -16.74 20.14
CA GLU A 493 6.66 -15.94 21.33
C GLU A 493 6.90 -14.45 21.07
N LEU A 494 8.06 -14.10 20.48
CA LEU A 494 8.37 -12.71 20.11
C LEU A 494 7.43 -12.16 19.04
N ASN A 495 7.01 -12.99 18.08
CA ASN A 495 6.02 -12.59 17.07
C ASN A 495 4.64 -12.35 17.73
N LYS A 496 4.22 -13.20 18.67
CA LYS A 496 3.00 -12.96 19.46
C LYS A 496 3.07 -11.66 20.26
N LEU A 497 4.24 -11.35 20.85
CA LEU A 497 4.47 -10.08 21.55
C LEU A 497 4.37 -8.89 20.59
N ALA A 498 4.95 -8.99 19.38
CA ALA A 498 4.82 -8.00 18.34
C ALA A 498 3.35 -7.76 17.96
N ALA A 499 2.61 -8.85 17.72
CA ALA A 499 1.18 -8.78 17.43
C ALA A 499 0.40 -8.07 18.54
N ALA A 500 0.64 -8.43 19.82
CA ALA A 500 -0.03 -7.78 20.93
C ALA A 500 0.19 -6.27 20.94
N ALA A 501 1.43 -5.81 20.73
CA ALA A 501 1.75 -4.39 20.62
C ALA A 501 1.03 -3.72 19.43
N LEU A 502 1.04 -4.35 18.25
CA LEU A 502 0.38 -3.84 17.06
C LEU A 502 -1.13 -3.65 17.26
N PHE A 503 -1.82 -4.70 17.69
CA PHE A 503 -3.28 -4.71 17.81
C PHE A 503 -3.82 -3.86 18.96
N THR A 504 -3.00 -3.51 19.95
CA THR A 504 -3.37 -2.63 21.06
C THR A 504 -2.89 -1.18 20.89
N SER A 505 -2.21 -0.87 19.79
CA SER A 505 -1.86 0.51 19.40
C SER A 505 -3.02 1.20 18.70
N GLN A 506 -3.01 2.53 18.73
CA GLN A 506 -3.91 3.38 17.93
C GLN A 506 -3.50 3.37 16.45
N GLY A 507 -4.37 3.89 15.55
CA GLY A 507 -4.12 3.97 14.12
C GLY A 507 -4.74 2.83 13.31
N GLY A 508 -4.61 2.90 11.99
CA GLY A 508 -4.95 1.80 11.07
C GLY A 508 -3.88 0.70 11.12
N LEU A 509 -4.29 -0.55 11.04
CA LEU A 509 -3.37 -1.68 11.10
C LEU A 509 -2.95 -2.14 9.71
N PHE A 510 -1.67 -2.40 9.57
CA PHE A 510 -1.08 -2.96 8.36
C PHE A 510 -0.09 -4.06 8.71
N MET A 511 -0.09 -5.13 7.92
CA MET A 511 0.93 -6.16 8.01
C MET A 511 1.25 -6.78 6.65
N GLN A 512 2.48 -7.23 6.47
CA GLN A 512 2.88 -8.04 5.34
C GLN A 512 2.20 -9.41 5.41
N ALA A 513 1.68 -9.90 4.29
CA ALA A 513 1.12 -11.24 4.18
C ALA A 513 2.09 -12.30 4.72
N GLY A 514 1.61 -13.07 5.68
CA GLY A 514 2.38 -14.14 6.30
C GLY A 514 3.11 -13.75 7.60
N GLU A 515 3.07 -12.50 8.02
CA GLU A 515 3.60 -12.11 9.33
C GLU A 515 2.94 -12.95 10.44
N GLU A 516 1.65 -13.20 10.32
CA GLU A 516 0.81 -13.96 11.23
C GLU A 516 1.05 -15.49 11.22
N PHE A 517 1.85 -15.99 10.29
CA PHE A 517 2.31 -17.38 10.29
C PHE A 517 3.84 -17.52 10.18
N ALA A 518 4.55 -16.46 10.55
CA ALA A 518 6.02 -16.42 10.58
C ALA A 518 6.66 -16.67 9.20
N ARG A 519 6.16 -15.99 8.15
CA ARG A 519 6.72 -16.02 6.79
C ARG A 519 8.20 -15.69 6.81
N THR A 520 8.98 -16.47 6.07
CA THR A 520 10.39 -16.23 5.81
C THR A 520 10.65 -16.11 4.31
N LYS A 521 11.53 -15.20 3.95
CA LYS A 521 12.17 -15.10 2.64
C LYS A 521 13.64 -15.56 2.71
N HIS A 522 13.95 -16.36 3.75
CA HIS A 522 15.27 -16.91 4.00
C HIS A 522 16.38 -15.86 4.17
N GLY A 523 16.01 -14.66 4.68
CA GLY A 523 16.91 -13.54 4.88
C GLY A 523 17.18 -12.70 3.63
N ASP A 524 16.43 -12.91 2.56
CA ASP A 524 16.49 -12.03 1.38
C ASP A 524 15.69 -10.75 1.68
N GLU A 525 16.42 -9.66 1.92
CA GLU A 525 15.85 -8.35 2.25
C GLU A 525 15.31 -7.59 1.03
N ASN A 526 15.80 -7.94 -0.17
CA ASN A 526 15.49 -7.24 -1.40
C ASN A 526 15.11 -8.22 -2.51
N SER A 527 14.03 -8.96 -2.29
CA SER A 527 13.61 -10.09 -3.12
C SER A 527 12.80 -9.68 -4.37
N PHE A 528 12.93 -8.43 -4.86
CA PHE A 528 12.09 -7.89 -5.92
C PHE A 528 12.17 -8.62 -7.26
N ILE A 529 13.29 -9.27 -7.55
CA ILE A 529 13.53 -10.13 -8.72
C ILE A 529 14.00 -11.55 -8.33
N SER A 530 13.93 -11.88 -7.04
CA SER A 530 14.27 -13.22 -6.57
C SER A 530 13.23 -14.24 -7.07
N PRO A 531 13.62 -15.52 -7.23
CA PRO A 531 12.68 -16.55 -7.70
C PRO A 531 11.40 -16.61 -6.87
N ILE A 532 10.29 -17.02 -7.50
CA ILE A 532 8.97 -17.11 -6.85
C ILE A 532 9.00 -17.98 -5.58
N GLU A 533 9.85 -18.98 -5.52
CA GLU A 533 10.03 -19.87 -4.36
C GLU A 533 10.48 -19.12 -3.10
N VAL A 534 11.15 -17.97 -3.26
CA VAL A 534 11.52 -17.08 -2.13
C VAL A 534 10.33 -16.22 -1.70
N ASN A 535 9.51 -15.80 -2.67
CA ASN A 535 8.47 -14.81 -2.47
C ASN A 535 7.07 -15.41 -2.19
N GLN A 536 6.75 -16.58 -2.75
CA GLN A 536 5.43 -17.21 -2.59
C GLN A 536 5.07 -17.47 -1.12
N LEU A 537 3.78 -17.38 -0.80
CA LEU A 537 3.28 -17.76 0.53
C LEU A 537 3.34 -19.27 0.70
N ASP A 538 4.11 -19.72 1.70
CA ASP A 538 4.12 -21.13 2.12
C ASP A 538 2.93 -21.43 3.04
N TRP A 539 1.85 -21.91 2.44
CA TRP A 539 0.61 -22.23 3.15
C TRP A 539 0.76 -23.34 4.20
N GLU A 540 1.82 -24.13 4.17
CA GLU A 540 2.13 -25.10 5.22
C GLU A 540 2.37 -24.41 6.57
N LEU A 541 2.91 -23.17 6.55
CA LEU A 541 3.18 -22.40 7.77
C LEU A 541 1.92 -22.05 8.54
N THR A 542 0.77 -21.91 7.88
CA THR A 542 -0.52 -21.66 8.55
C THR A 542 -0.93 -22.84 9.44
N VAL A 543 -0.53 -24.05 9.06
CA VAL A 543 -0.77 -25.29 9.85
C VAL A 543 0.28 -25.46 10.93
N LYS A 544 1.56 -25.29 10.58
CA LYS A 544 2.69 -25.41 11.51
C LYS A 544 2.67 -24.39 12.63
N ASN A 545 2.19 -23.17 12.33
CA ASN A 545 2.13 -22.03 13.23
C ASN A 545 0.68 -21.61 13.52
N ARG A 546 -0.25 -22.58 13.55
CA ARG A 546 -1.68 -22.31 13.80
C ARG A 546 -1.92 -21.53 15.09
N ASP A 547 -1.14 -21.81 16.13
CA ASP A 547 -1.19 -21.10 17.40
C ASP A 547 -0.87 -19.61 17.26
N LEU A 548 0.00 -19.24 16.32
CA LEU A 548 0.31 -17.85 16.01
C LEU A 548 -0.85 -17.21 15.20
N VAL A 549 -1.36 -17.89 14.17
CA VAL A 549 -2.52 -17.43 13.40
C VAL A 549 -3.74 -17.17 14.30
N ASP A 550 -4.03 -18.12 15.20
CA ASP A 550 -5.15 -17.99 16.14
C ASP A 550 -4.94 -16.84 17.13
N TYR A 551 -3.68 -16.55 17.49
CA TYR A 551 -3.32 -15.42 18.34
C TYR A 551 -3.63 -14.08 17.65
N TYR A 552 -3.22 -13.89 16.38
CA TYR A 552 -3.55 -12.71 15.57
C TYR A 552 -5.07 -12.54 15.42
N ARG A 553 -5.78 -13.62 15.10
CA ARG A 553 -7.24 -13.61 14.98
C ARG A 553 -7.92 -13.16 16.28
N GLY A 554 -7.46 -13.71 17.41
CA GLY A 554 -7.98 -13.36 18.73
C GLY A 554 -7.76 -11.89 19.05
N LEU A 555 -6.58 -11.34 18.78
CA LEU A 555 -6.27 -9.93 18.98
C LEU A 555 -7.15 -9.02 18.12
N TRP A 556 -7.40 -9.41 16.86
CA TRP A 556 -8.32 -8.66 16.00
C TRP A 556 -9.76 -8.66 16.55
N GLN A 557 -10.23 -9.79 17.10
CA GLN A 557 -11.54 -9.83 17.74
C GLN A 557 -11.60 -8.91 18.96
N LEU A 558 -10.56 -8.91 19.82
CA LEU A 558 -10.48 -7.97 20.95
C LEU A 558 -10.51 -6.51 20.48
N ARG A 559 -9.75 -6.17 19.42
CA ARG A 559 -9.73 -4.81 18.86
C ARG A 559 -11.11 -4.39 18.33
N LYS A 560 -11.83 -5.30 17.69
CA LYS A 560 -13.21 -5.03 17.24
C LYS A 560 -14.18 -4.82 18.41
N GLN A 561 -13.99 -5.55 19.50
CA GLN A 561 -14.86 -5.48 20.67
C GLN A 561 -14.57 -4.25 21.53
N TYR A 562 -13.30 -3.83 21.63
CA TYR A 562 -12.88 -2.69 22.44
C TYR A 562 -12.72 -1.43 21.58
N ALA A 563 -13.81 -0.65 21.44
CA ALA A 563 -13.87 0.51 20.56
C ALA A 563 -12.73 1.54 20.75
N PRO A 564 -12.21 1.80 21.97
CA PRO A 564 -11.10 2.75 22.15
C PRO A 564 -9.84 2.44 21.35
N LEU A 565 -9.59 1.18 20.96
CA LEU A 565 -8.45 0.83 20.10
C LEU A 565 -8.60 1.35 18.66
N ARG A 566 -9.82 1.74 18.28
CA ARG A 566 -10.18 2.21 16.93
C ARG A 566 -10.70 3.63 16.93
N ASP A 567 -10.44 4.39 18.02
CA ASP A 567 -10.86 5.78 18.12
C ASP A 567 -10.21 6.62 17.01
N ALA A 568 -11.05 7.24 16.20
CA ALA A 568 -10.61 8.12 15.12
C ALA A 568 -10.17 9.50 15.64
N THR A 569 -10.55 9.83 16.87
CA THR A 569 -10.22 11.11 17.52
C THR A 569 -8.95 10.99 18.38
N PRO A 570 -8.32 12.11 18.76
CA PRO A 570 -7.15 12.06 19.63
C PRO A 570 -7.49 11.75 21.11
N GLU A 571 -8.76 11.61 21.48
CA GLU A 571 -9.18 11.61 22.88
C GLU A 571 -8.72 10.35 23.63
N THR A 572 -8.85 9.17 23.02
CA THR A 572 -8.34 7.94 23.64
C THR A 572 -6.79 7.97 23.74
N ALA A 573 -6.10 8.39 22.68
CA ALA A 573 -4.64 8.50 22.71
C ALA A 573 -4.13 9.40 23.85
N LYS A 574 -4.81 10.53 24.11
CA LYS A 574 -4.52 11.43 25.22
C LYS A 574 -4.82 10.85 26.60
N ALA A 575 -5.77 9.91 26.67
CA ALA A 575 -6.24 9.32 27.93
C ALA A 575 -5.47 8.05 28.32
N ILE A 576 -4.67 7.47 27.41
CA ILE A 576 -3.77 6.35 27.73
C ILE A 576 -2.83 6.75 28.87
N SER A 577 -2.63 5.89 29.84
CA SER A 577 -1.70 6.12 30.96
C SER A 577 -0.65 5.03 31.00
N PHE A 578 0.61 5.41 31.04
CA PHE A 578 1.73 4.47 31.15
C PHE A 578 2.18 4.33 32.60
N SER A 579 2.64 3.15 32.99
CA SER A 579 3.24 2.93 34.31
C SER A 579 4.66 3.47 34.36
N LYS A 580 5.02 4.18 35.43
CA LYS A 580 6.30 4.92 35.57
C LYS A 580 7.47 4.05 35.96
N ASP A 581 7.26 3.11 36.85
CA ASP A 581 8.32 2.27 37.41
C ASP A 581 8.48 0.99 36.60
N THR A 582 8.72 1.14 35.29
CA THR A 582 9.02 0.01 34.41
C THR A 582 10.52 -0.12 34.18
N ALA A 583 11.01 -1.35 34.15
CA ALA A 583 12.36 -1.65 33.72
C ALA A 583 12.51 -1.44 32.20
N ASP A 584 13.76 -1.36 31.73
CA ASP A 584 14.02 -1.42 30.28
C ASP A 584 13.34 -2.66 29.67
N ASN A 585 12.80 -2.52 28.45
CA ASN A 585 12.12 -3.58 27.72
C ASN A 585 10.84 -4.13 28.42
N LEU A 586 10.24 -3.31 29.28
CA LEU A 586 8.94 -3.54 29.89
C LEU A 586 8.06 -2.30 29.70
N ILE A 587 6.88 -2.47 29.13
CA ILE A 587 5.91 -1.37 28.94
C ILE A 587 4.58 -1.84 29.50
N ALA A 588 3.94 -1.01 30.31
CA ALA A 588 2.60 -1.24 30.82
C ALA A 588 1.76 0.02 30.66
N TYR A 589 0.54 -0.14 30.19
CA TYR A 589 -0.37 0.99 29.98
C TYR A 589 -1.82 0.57 30.17
N THR A 590 -2.65 1.57 30.48
CA THR A 590 -4.10 1.44 30.61
C THR A 590 -4.79 2.33 29.60
N ILE A 591 -5.87 1.84 29.01
CA ILE A 591 -6.69 2.52 28.03
C ILE A 591 -8.10 2.62 28.60
N PRO A 592 -8.63 3.83 28.91
CA PRO A 592 -10.00 3.99 29.34
C PRO A 592 -10.98 3.95 28.17
N ASN A 593 -12.15 3.39 28.34
CA ASN A 593 -13.27 3.53 27.43
C ASN A 593 -14.12 4.75 27.87
N LEU A 594 -13.85 5.89 27.26
CA LEU A 594 -14.51 7.17 27.59
C LEU A 594 -15.98 7.19 27.22
N SER A 595 -16.43 6.29 26.35
CA SER A 595 -17.80 6.18 25.84
C SER A 595 -18.52 4.90 26.28
N ALA A 596 -17.97 4.14 27.28
CA ALA A 596 -18.53 2.88 27.73
C ALA A 596 -19.98 3.01 28.21
N GLU A 597 -20.86 2.16 27.69
CA GLU A 597 -22.24 2.06 28.07
C GLU A 597 -22.62 0.63 28.50
N GLY A 598 -23.53 0.51 29.43
CA GLY A 598 -24.07 -0.78 29.83
C GLY A 598 -23.02 -1.78 30.32
N ASN A 599 -22.82 -2.86 29.58
CA ASN A 599 -21.88 -3.93 29.87
C ASN A 599 -20.56 -3.82 29.10
N ASP A 600 -20.27 -2.69 28.46
CA ASP A 600 -19.00 -2.48 27.79
C ASP A 600 -17.85 -2.52 28.77
N TRP A 601 -16.71 -3.08 28.35
CA TRP A 601 -15.48 -2.96 29.11
C TRP A 601 -15.09 -1.48 29.25
N ARG A 602 -14.84 -1.05 30.47
CA ARG A 602 -14.48 0.33 30.81
C ARG A 602 -12.99 0.56 30.76
N TRP A 603 -12.25 -0.52 30.90
CA TRP A 603 -10.79 -0.49 30.95
C TRP A 603 -10.19 -1.64 30.18
N MET A 604 -9.11 -1.33 29.50
CA MET A 604 -8.13 -2.32 29.04
C MET A 604 -6.79 -1.98 29.66
N ALA A 605 -6.06 -2.98 30.13
CA ALA A 605 -4.67 -2.83 30.54
C ALA A 605 -3.80 -3.80 29.72
N VAL A 606 -2.63 -3.33 29.31
CA VAL A 606 -1.68 -4.08 28.49
C VAL A 606 -0.31 -4.04 29.14
N VAL A 607 0.33 -5.18 29.25
CA VAL A 607 1.71 -5.29 29.71
C VAL A 607 2.52 -6.04 28.66
N LEU A 608 3.58 -5.43 28.16
CA LEU A 608 4.48 -5.97 27.15
C LEU A 608 5.86 -6.20 27.81
N ASN A 609 6.33 -7.43 27.82
CA ASN A 609 7.61 -7.82 28.39
C ASN A 609 8.48 -8.52 27.35
N SER A 610 9.51 -7.86 26.87
CA SER A 610 10.49 -8.44 25.95
C SER A 610 11.75 -8.96 26.66
N THR A 611 11.80 -8.90 28.00
CA THR A 611 12.92 -9.46 28.77
C THR A 611 12.86 -10.97 28.87
N ASN A 612 13.97 -11.60 29.23
CA ASN A 612 14.06 -13.04 29.45
C ASN A 612 13.70 -13.49 30.89
N GLU A 613 13.07 -12.61 31.68
CA GLU A 613 12.64 -12.86 33.04
C GLU A 613 11.18 -12.44 33.23
N ALA A 614 10.47 -13.15 34.12
CA ALA A 614 9.16 -12.70 34.56
C ALA A 614 9.30 -11.35 35.30
N ARG A 615 8.36 -10.43 35.07
CA ARG A 615 8.37 -9.09 35.64
C ARG A 615 7.03 -8.81 36.34
N GLU A 616 7.12 -7.99 37.38
CA GLU A 616 5.94 -7.42 38.05
C GLU A 616 5.89 -5.93 37.77
N VAL A 617 4.70 -5.39 37.51
CA VAL A 617 4.47 -3.98 37.29
C VAL A 617 3.13 -3.56 37.87
N ALA A 618 3.13 -2.41 38.55
CA ALA A 618 1.90 -1.78 39.01
C ALA A 618 1.27 -0.96 37.87
N LEU A 619 0.00 -1.21 37.58
CA LEU A 619 -0.76 -0.42 36.62
C LEU A 619 -1.02 0.98 37.17
N GLU A 620 -0.90 1.98 36.33
CA GLU A 620 -1.23 3.38 36.63
C GLU A 620 -2.35 3.90 35.72
N SER A 621 -3.11 4.87 36.24
CA SER A 621 -4.18 5.56 35.50
C SER A 621 -4.45 6.92 36.10
N GLN A 622 -5.05 7.81 35.34
CA GLN A 622 -5.58 9.11 35.78
C GLN A 622 -6.88 8.97 36.62
N SER A 623 -7.51 7.80 36.59
CA SER A 623 -8.75 7.50 37.31
C SER A 623 -8.62 6.20 38.08
N GLU A 624 -9.59 5.91 38.95
CA GLU A 624 -9.59 4.67 39.75
C GLU A 624 -9.70 3.43 38.83
N LEU A 625 -8.77 2.52 38.98
CA LEU A 625 -8.74 1.23 38.27
C LEU A 625 -9.59 0.19 38.96
N PRO A 626 -10.13 -0.80 38.18
CA PRO A 626 -10.82 -1.96 38.76
C PRO A 626 -9.90 -2.76 39.68
N GLN A 627 -10.48 -3.43 40.66
CA GLN A 627 -9.75 -4.29 41.57
C GLN A 627 -9.68 -5.75 41.10
N THR A 628 -10.52 -6.11 40.15
CA THR A 628 -10.54 -7.43 39.53
C THR A 628 -10.47 -7.26 38.02
N TRP A 629 -9.56 -7.99 37.42
CA TRP A 629 -9.33 -7.97 35.97
C TRP A 629 -9.61 -9.35 35.39
N THR A 630 -10.21 -9.37 34.21
CA THR A 630 -10.31 -10.56 33.36
C THR A 630 -9.12 -10.61 32.41
N VAL A 631 -8.36 -11.70 32.44
CA VAL A 631 -7.27 -11.91 31.46
C VAL A 631 -7.89 -12.31 30.13
N VAL A 632 -7.65 -11.54 29.06
CA VAL A 632 -8.15 -11.83 27.70
C VAL A 632 -7.03 -12.21 26.73
N ALA A 633 -5.77 -11.98 27.08
CA ALA A 633 -4.61 -12.50 26.35
C ALA A 633 -3.47 -12.77 27.33
N ASN A 634 -2.75 -13.84 27.08
CA ASN A 634 -1.53 -14.22 27.78
C ASN A 634 -0.49 -14.71 26.76
N LYS A 635 0.62 -15.28 27.21
CA LYS A 635 1.69 -15.81 26.36
C LYS A 635 1.20 -16.82 25.31
N GLU A 636 0.21 -17.63 25.64
CA GLU A 636 -0.21 -18.77 24.84
C GLU A 636 -1.36 -18.45 23.90
N THR A 637 -2.37 -17.72 24.38
CA THR A 637 -3.65 -17.59 23.68
C THR A 637 -4.37 -16.28 23.98
N VAL A 638 -5.36 -15.99 23.14
CA VAL A 638 -6.27 -14.84 23.26
C VAL A 638 -7.71 -15.34 23.27
N SER A 639 -8.53 -14.81 24.18
CA SER A 639 -9.96 -15.14 24.27
C SER A 639 -10.76 -13.98 24.83
N SER A 640 -11.75 -13.51 24.11
CA SER A 640 -12.70 -12.49 24.60
C SER A 640 -13.63 -12.99 25.72
N ASP A 641 -13.76 -14.32 25.87
CA ASP A 641 -14.55 -14.94 26.94
C ASP A 641 -13.79 -14.99 28.28
N GLY A 642 -12.51 -14.62 28.28
CA GLY A 642 -11.61 -14.61 29.40
C GLY A 642 -10.86 -15.93 29.60
N LEU A 643 -9.67 -15.82 30.20
CA LEU A 643 -8.72 -16.90 30.49
C LEU A 643 -8.54 -17.11 32.00
N GLY A 644 -9.17 -16.28 32.82
CA GLY A 644 -9.06 -16.26 34.26
C GLY A 644 -9.11 -14.84 34.79
N THR A 645 -8.93 -14.68 36.09
CA THR A 645 -9.00 -13.38 36.77
C THR A 645 -7.73 -13.08 37.57
N ILE A 646 -7.40 -11.79 37.69
CA ILE A 646 -6.31 -11.28 38.52
C ILE A 646 -6.90 -10.22 39.47
N GLU A 647 -6.50 -10.27 40.72
CA GLU A 647 -6.90 -9.31 41.74
C GLU A 647 -5.82 -8.22 41.94
N GLY A 648 -6.25 -6.98 42.07
CA GLY A 648 -5.38 -5.83 42.32
C GLY A 648 -4.79 -5.25 41.03
N ILE A 649 -3.83 -4.33 41.18
CA ILE A 649 -3.21 -3.57 40.09
C ILE A 649 -1.77 -3.99 39.80
N VAL A 650 -1.21 -4.93 40.56
CA VAL A 650 0.15 -5.43 40.32
C VAL A 650 0.03 -6.70 39.45
N ILE A 651 0.59 -6.59 38.25
CA ILE A 651 0.49 -7.63 37.23
C ILE A 651 1.84 -8.31 37.06
N THR A 652 1.84 -9.63 37.09
CA THR A 652 2.99 -10.46 36.72
C THR A 652 2.88 -10.85 35.26
N VAL A 653 3.93 -10.60 34.49
CA VAL A 653 4.01 -10.94 33.06
C VAL A 653 5.21 -11.87 32.83
N GLU A 654 5.00 -12.94 32.07
CA GLU A 654 6.03 -13.92 31.73
C GLU A 654 7.09 -13.34 30.77
N PRO A 655 8.28 -13.98 30.64
CA PRO A 655 9.27 -13.58 29.66
C PRO A 655 8.72 -13.64 28.23
N HIS A 656 9.15 -12.69 27.39
CA HIS A 656 8.82 -12.64 25.96
C HIS A 656 7.32 -12.77 25.68
N SER A 657 6.50 -12.03 26.44
CA SER A 657 5.05 -12.15 26.34
C SER A 657 4.31 -10.85 26.58
N ALA A 658 3.05 -10.85 26.20
CA ALA A 658 2.09 -9.83 26.59
C ALA A 658 1.02 -10.41 27.52
N VAL A 659 0.46 -9.55 28.38
CA VAL A 659 -0.78 -9.81 29.12
C VAL A 659 -1.75 -8.67 28.78
N ILE A 660 -2.95 -9.02 28.34
CA ILE A 660 -4.04 -8.06 28.11
C ILE A 660 -5.18 -8.38 29.05
N LEU A 661 -5.65 -7.35 29.73
CA LEU A 661 -6.66 -7.41 30.77
C LEU A 661 -7.82 -6.48 30.45
N VAL A 662 -9.02 -6.87 30.84
CA VAL A 662 -10.22 -6.02 30.80
C VAL A 662 -10.97 -6.12 32.14
N ASP A 663 -11.85 -5.15 32.46
CA ASP A 663 -12.68 -5.15 33.69
C ASP A 663 -13.93 -6.02 33.59
#